data_5e615717245a3c27ad14b2e93c4ee7aa
#
_entry.id   5e615717245a3c27ad14b2e93c4ee7aa
#
_cell.length_a   1.000
_cell.length_b   1.000
_cell.length_c   1.000
_cell.angle_alpha   90.00
_cell.angle_beta   90.00
_cell.angle_gamma   90.00
#
_symmetry.space_group_name_H-M   'P 1'
#
loop_
_entity.id
_entity.type
_entity.pdbx_description
1 polymer ?
#
loop_
_entity_poly.entity_id
_entity_poly.type
_entity_poly.pdbx_seq_one_letter_code
_entity_poly.pdbx_strand_id
1 'polypeptide(L)'
;MRITTLSLLLSAPLVANAAPFDTCPSKAYLFQSTPVQVWGVNLVTGSTTLLEDDTGMNANINGVGFDFQDRYIYGYDTTNKRLVRLGQDFQAEVINTSGLPTDHTFYVGDVYDHVYYLYRTGKGLFTVDLSPLDTDPNATVTVNKIAGSPATVKLTDFAFHPSDGSLYGIDNNSGGLYSFNPTTGAETYIGDTGETGTFGAGYFDVNGYYYVSRNQDGKIYRINLSTDNATNIAAGIVPAVEFVSNGPASGQNDGARCANAPVVDEDSNIDFGDAPDSYLTLLASNGPRHELDGITWLGTTPPDADLDGYVTPQSDETVGVDDEWANGGIGFVTALEAGLDSKVVIEASTTGYLSAWIDWNQDGSFDGANEQVFTDYALDAGENDLFLNVDINALTGTTWARFRFSQQTNLSYFGGSTSGEVVDIQVDVLNDGATARYFPSASGYATLAYEDNWPYKADYDMNDAVLMYRITEILKDGKVVKSTIDGRLAAVGASYRNGFAVRLPNLDPSLVSSGNSYMKHNGVFTDLDLEDGRSEAIFVIANDLTEKISTGCTFYRTSNGCKEDEQFSFQIGITLAGDGVSTGSWTDMPYDPFIFATPGYYHGENLPLHPGRSWEVHLPDQAPTEAFDTTNLFEAGLGVDDSNPSTGKYFKTAENHPWALIVTSDDEWEWPLEYVDIVTAYPEFKEYAESGGDTNQTWYQSPADNQRYEP
;
A
#
# COMPACT_ATOMS: atom_id res chain seq x y z
N MET A 1 32.57 -39.17 -71.18
CA MET A 1 32.91 -37.91 -70.53
C MET A 1 31.68 -37.01 -70.63
N ARG A 2 30.83 -37.04 -69.58
CA ARG A 2 29.63 -36.20 -69.52
C ARG A 2 29.93 -35.03 -68.56
N ILE A 3 29.88 -33.84 -69.09
CA ILE A 3 30.06 -32.56 -68.37
C ILE A 3 28.70 -32.22 -67.82
N THR A 4 28.58 -32.24 -66.48
CA THR A 4 27.40 -31.77 -65.77
C THR A 4 27.62 -30.29 -65.43
N THR A 5 26.86 -29.41 -66.07
CA THR A 5 26.83 -27.97 -65.72
C THR A 5 26.01 -27.77 -64.43
N LEU A 6 26.66 -27.29 -63.36
CA LEU A 6 26.08 -26.90 -62.13
C LEU A 6 25.58 -25.43 -62.23
N SER A 7 24.29 -25.22 -62.36
CA SER A 7 23.68 -23.91 -62.31
C SER A 7 23.61 -23.45 -60.84
N LEU A 8 24.39 -22.45 -60.45
CA LEU A 8 24.28 -21.72 -59.21
C LEU A 8 23.07 -20.78 -59.32
N LEU A 9 21.98 -21.12 -58.67
CA LEU A 9 20.89 -20.15 -58.40
C LEU A 9 21.38 -19.22 -57.29
N LEU A 10 21.72 -17.97 -57.64
CA LEU A 10 21.80 -16.88 -56.68
C LEU A 10 20.37 -16.57 -56.23
N SER A 11 19.99 -16.97 -55.03
CA SER A 11 18.83 -16.41 -54.31
C SER A 11 19.24 -15.00 -53.86
N ALA A 12 18.71 -13.96 -54.51
CA ALA A 12 18.72 -12.63 -53.94
C ALA A 12 17.91 -12.70 -52.60
N PRO A 13 18.37 -12.05 -51.54
CA PRO A 13 17.52 -11.93 -50.34
C PRO A 13 16.27 -11.14 -50.77
N LEU A 14 15.09 -11.75 -50.63
CA LEU A 14 13.84 -11.01 -50.58
C LEU A 14 13.95 -10.10 -49.35
N VAL A 15 14.09 -8.81 -49.57
CA VAL A 15 13.83 -7.81 -48.52
C VAL A 15 12.33 -7.97 -48.28
N ALA A 16 11.95 -8.59 -47.18
CA ALA A 16 10.57 -8.60 -46.74
C ALA A 16 10.25 -7.15 -46.36
N ASN A 17 9.33 -6.51 -47.06
CA ASN A 17 8.76 -5.24 -46.58
C ASN A 17 7.97 -5.51 -45.32
N ALA A 18 8.04 -4.61 -44.32
CA ALA A 18 7.22 -4.67 -43.15
C ALA A 18 5.74 -4.83 -43.55
N ALA A 19 5.02 -5.76 -42.91
CA ALA A 19 3.60 -5.94 -43.15
C ALA A 19 2.81 -5.00 -42.24
N PRO A 20 1.70 -4.39 -42.69
CA PRO A 20 0.84 -3.60 -41.81
C PRO A 20 0.23 -4.47 -40.69
N PHE A 21 -0.21 -3.86 -39.63
CA PHE A 21 -0.97 -4.57 -38.61
C PHE A 21 -2.29 -5.12 -39.20
N ASP A 22 -2.69 -6.31 -38.79
CA ASP A 22 -3.91 -6.94 -39.31
C ASP A 22 -5.19 -6.21 -38.81
N THR A 23 -5.12 -5.68 -37.59
CA THR A 23 -6.22 -4.94 -36.94
C THR A 23 -5.72 -3.63 -36.33
N CYS A 24 -6.59 -2.87 -35.72
CA CYS A 24 -6.29 -1.73 -34.86
C CYS A 24 -6.11 -2.25 -33.43
N PRO A 25 -4.89 -2.36 -32.91
CA PRO A 25 -4.64 -3.02 -31.63
C PRO A 25 -5.12 -2.17 -30.43
N SER A 26 -5.61 -2.83 -29.40
CA SER A 26 -5.99 -2.20 -28.12
C SER A 26 -4.78 -1.76 -27.30
N LYS A 27 -3.65 -2.48 -27.41
CA LYS A 27 -2.39 -2.18 -26.70
C LYS A 27 -1.77 -0.87 -27.13
N ALA A 28 -1.18 -0.17 -26.18
CA ALA A 28 -0.25 0.91 -26.45
C ALA A 28 1.16 0.35 -26.67
N TYR A 29 1.94 1.01 -27.53
CA TYR A 29 3.32 0.65 -27.80
C TYR A 29 4.26 1.71 -27.25
N LEU A 30 5.30 1.27 -26.55
CA LEU A 30 6.33 2.13 -25.98
C LEU A 30 7.68 1.81 -26.63
N PHE A 31 8.31 2.83 -27.22
CA PHE A 31 9.60 2.76 -27.88
C PHE A 31 10.69 3.27 -26.95
N GLN A 32 11.70 2.46 -26.67
CA GLN A 32 12.80 2.85 -25.78
C GLN A 32 14.11 2.12 -26.08
N SER A 33 15.18 2.55 -25.44
CA SER A 33 16.51 1.93 -25.50
C SER A 33 17.27 2.13 -26.82
N THR A 34 18.52 1.61 -26.89
CA THR A 34 19.35 1.55 -28.06
C THR A 34 20.15 0.23 -28.05
N PRO A 35 19.92 -0.73 -28.95
CA PRO A 35 18.96 -0.67 -30.06
C PRO A 35 17.53 -0.43 -29.58
N VAL A 36 16.67 0.05 -30.47
CA VAL A 36 15.29 0.40 -30.11
C VAL A 36 14.49 -0.87 -29.82
N GLN A 37 13.89 -0.91 -28.66
CA GLN A 37 12.96 -1.95 -28.22
C GLN A 37 11.53 -1.44 -28.32
N VAL A 38 10.59 -2.36 -28.57
CA VAL A 38 9.15 -2.07 -28.53
C VAL A 38 8.52 -2.90 -27.43
N TRP A 39 7.84 -2.20 -26.53
CA TRP A 39 7.08 -2.79 -25.45
C TRP A 39 5.59 -2.56 -25.68
N GLY A 40 4.79 -3.61 -25.52
CA GLY A 40 3.34 -3.50 -25.39
C GLY A 40 3.00 -3.06 -23.98
N VAL A 41 2.16 -2.05 -23.82
CA VAL A 41 1.71 -1.54 -22.54
C VAL A 41 0.19 -1.66 -22.45
N ASN A 42 -0.32 -2.34 -21.44
CA ASN A 42 -1.72 -2.28 -21.09
C ASN A 42 -1.95 -1.00 -20.27
N LEU A 43 -2.68 -0.04 -20.80
CA LEU A 43 -2.88 1.27 -20.17
C LEU A 43 -3.72 1.20 -18.89
N VAL A 44 -4.57 0.18 -18.75
CA VAL A 44 -5.52 0.09 -17.64
C VAL A 44 -5.00 -0.72 -16.46
N THR A 45 -4.06 -1.65 -16.70
CA THR A 45 -3.39 -2.44 -15.64
C THR A 45 -1.97 -1.99 -15.38
N GLY A 46 -1.31 -1.38 -16.36
CA GLY A 46 0.10 -0.98 -16.33
C GLY A 46 1.06 -2.11 -16.70
N SER A 47 0.58 -3.31 -17.03
CA SER A 47 1.43 -4.43 -17.41
C SER A 47 2.19 -4.15 -18.70
N THR A 48 3.38 -4.74 -18.83
CA THR A 48 4.24 -4.55 -19.97
C THR A 48 4.82 -5.85 -20.48
N THR A 49 4.85 -6.00 -21.82
CA THR A 49 5.43 -7.15 -22.49
C THR A 49 6.43 -6.68 -23.54
N LEU A 50 7.65 -7.20 -23.51
CA LEU A 50 8.62 -6.95 -24.59
C LEU A 50 8.13 -7.65 -25.87
N LEU A 51 7.83 -6.87 -26.91
CA LEU A 51 7.34 -7.37 -28.20
C LEU A 51 8.47 -7.55 -29.21
N GLU A 52 9.43 -6.61 -29.20
CA GLU A 52 10.61 -6.65 -30.09
C GLU A 52 11.83 -6.09 -29.34
N ASP A 53 12.93 -6.81 -29.34
CA ASP A 53 14.15 -6.44 -28.63
C ASP A 53 15.13 -5.61 -29.50
N ASP A 54 14.98 -5.64 -30.84
CA ASP A 54 15.76 -4.85 -31.78
C ASP A 54 14.97 -4.57 -33.07
N THR A 55 14.47 -3.36 -33.23
CA THR A 55 13.75 -2.90 -34.44
C THR A 55 14.64 -2.76 -35.67
N GLY A 56 15.87 -3.21 -35.64
CA GLY A 56 16.88 -3.00 -36.70
C GLY A 56 17.46 -1.58 -36.68
N MET A 57 17.14 -0.77 -35.67
CA MET A 57 17.58 0.63 -35.56
C MET A 57 18.51 0.81 -34.36
N ASN A 58 19.77 1.04 -34.62
CA ASN A 58 20.75 1.41 -33.58
C ASN A 58 20.71 2.94 -33.34
N ALA A 59 19.51 3.43 -32.96
CA ALA A 59 19.18 4.85 -32.81
C ALA A 59 17.94 4.99 -31.94
N ASN A 60 17.63 6.20 -31.44
CA ASN A 60 16.35 6.46 -30.78
C ASN A 60 15.29 6.80 -31.83
N ILE A 61 14.14 6.17 -31.76
CA ILE A 61 12.93 6.54 -32.49
C ILE A 61 12.03 7.33 -31.56
N ASN A 62 11.61 8.53 -31.99
CA ASN A 62 10.65 9.39 -31.26
C ASN A 62 9.65 9.99 -32.25
N GLY A 63 8.64 10.69 -31.73
CA GLY A 63 7.57 11.25 -32.51
C GLY A 63 6.77 10.15 -33.19
N VAL A 64 6.52 9.04 -32.48
CA VAL A 64 5.80 7.90 -33.05
C VAL A 64 4.28 8.14 -33.05
N GLY A 65 3.60 7.65 -34.09
CA GLY A 65 2.15 7.69 -34.21
C GLY A 65 1.66 6.52 -35.06
N PHE A 66 0.48 6.00 -34.71
CA PHE A 66 -0.17 4.91 -35.42
C PHE A 66 -1.12 5.46 -36.50
N ASP A 67 -0.92 5.09 -37.73
CA ASP A 67 -1.87 5.42 -38.83
C ASP A 67 -2.96 4.36 -38.92
N PHE A 68 -4.20 4.77 -38.64
CA PHE A 68 -5.37 3.90 -38.75
C PHE A 68 -5.66 3.44 -40.16
N GLN A 69 -5.31 4.23 -41.21
CA GLN A 69 -5.66 3.92 -42.63
C GLN A 69 -4.77 2.83 -43.21
N ASP A 70 -3.47 2.95 -43.12
CA ASP A 70 -2.55 1.95 -43.64
C ASP A 70 -2.03 0.96 -42.58
N ARG A 71 -2.33 1.22 -41.30
CA ARG A 71 -1.99 0.37 -40.17
C ARG A 71 -0.50 0.13 -39.98
N TYR A 72 0.27 1.21 -40.13
CA TYR A 72 1.67 1.27 -39.75
C TYR A 72 1.89 2.24 -38.60
N ILE A 73 2.99 2.04 -37.86
CA ILE A 73 3.51 3.03 -36.92
C ILE A 73 4.57 3.85 -37.68
N TYR A 74 4.42 5.17 -37.65
CA TYR A 74 5.38 6.12 -38.16
C TYR A 74 6.21 6.73 -37.06
N GLY A 75 7.49 7.04 -37.31
CA GLY A 75 8.39 7.60 -36.32
C GLY A 75 9.57 8.37 -36.93
N TYR A 76 10.32 9.03 -36.08
CA TYR A 76 11.48 9.82 -36.43
C TYR A 76 12.75 9.26 -35.76
N ASP A 77 13.69 8.77 -36.57
CA ASP A 77 15.06 8.41 -36.15
C ASP A 77 15.82 9.68 -35.78
N THR A 78 15.99 9.92 -34.49
CA THR A 78 16.58 11.15 -33.93
C THR A 78 18.08 11.25 -34.20
N THR A 79 18.76 10.13 -34.40
CA THR A 79 20.20 10.04 -34.64
C THR A 79 20.55 10.39 -36.11
N ASN A 80 19.86 9.74 -37.04
CA ASN A 80 20.14 9.91 -38.47
C ASN A 80 19.24 10.95 -39.15
N LYS A 81 18.29 11.52 -38.41
CA LYS A 81 17.33 12.56 -38.84
C LYS A 81 16.57 12.13 -40.09
N ARG A 82 15.84 11.07 -40.00
CA ARG A 82 15.04 10.48 -41.08
C ARG A 82 13.73 9.93 -40.57
N LEU A 83 12.73 9.82 -41.41
CA LEU A 83 11.48 9.17 -41.09
C LEU A 83 11.60 7.66 -41.25
N VAL A 84 10.88 6.94 -40.41
CA VAL A 84 10.77 5.48 -40.45
C VAL A 84 9.32 5.07 -40.33
N ARG A 85 8.98 3.85 -40.75
CA ARG A 85 7.72 3.18 -40.43
C ARG A 85 8.00 1.77 -39.95
N LEU A 86 7.09 1.23 -39.15
CA LEU A 86 7.16 -0.11 -38.59
C LEU A 86 5.81 -0.79 -38.84
N GLY A 87 5.84 -2.05 -39.23
CA GLY A 87 4.65 -2.91 -39.31
C GLY A 87 4.47 -3.77 -38.09
N GLN A 88 3.67 -4.83 -38.20
CA GLN A 88 3.35 -5.76 -37.13
C GLN A 88 4.55 -6.56 -36.59
N ASP A 89 5.64 -6.65 -37.35
CA ASP A 89 6.92 -7.27 -37.00
C ASP A 89 7.88 -6.29 -36.28
N PHE A 90 7.45 -5.04 -36.08
CA PHE A 90 8.22 -3.94 -35.49
C PHE A 90 9.61 -3.70 -36.12
N GLN A 91 9.89 -4.24 -37.32
CA GLN A 91 11.13 -3.93 -38.04
C GLN A 91 11.01 -2.59 -38.74
N ALA A 92 11.97 -1.69 -38.49
CA ALA A 92 11.92 -0.32 -39.00
C ALA A 92 12.40 -0.19 -40.43
N GLU A 93 11.58 0.39 -41.30
CA GLU A 93 11.91 0.76 -42.68
C GLU A 93 12.12 2.26 -42.80
N VAL A 94 13.12 2.68 -43.53
CA VAL A 94 13.42 4.10 -43.80
C VAL A 94 12.55 4.63 -44.94
N ILE A 95 11.88 5.77 -44.69
CA ILE A 95 11.05 6.46 -45.69
C ILE A 95 11.88 7.51 -46.44
N ASN A 96 11.74 7.56 -47.76
CA ASN A 96 12.34 8.59 -48.59
C ASN A 96 11.63 9.93 -48.34
N THR A 97 12.39 10.96 -48.00
CA THR A 97 11.84 12.27 -47.65
C THR A 97 12.46 13.40 -48.45
N SER A 98 11.67 14.46 -48.70
CA SER A 98 12.13 15.76 -49.15
C SER A 98 11.69 16.85 -48.17
N GLY A 99 12.47 17.92 -48.05
CA GLY A 99 12.12 19.03 -47.17
C GLY A 99 12.30 18.78 -45.68
N LEU A 100 12.80 17.63 -45.24
CA LEU A 100 13.04 17.32 -43.85
C LEU A 100 14.14 18.24 -43.28
N PRO A 101 13.90 19.00 -42.17
CA PRO A 101 14.89 19.86 -41.56
C PRO A 101 16.11 19.10 -41.04
N THR A 102 17.30 19.65 -41.24
CA THR A 102 18.57 19.07 -40.77
C THR A 102 19.17 19.82 -39.61
N ASP A 103 18.64 21.02 -39.29
CA ASP A 103 19.17 21.92 -38.25
C ASP A 103 18.63 21.59 -36.82
N HIS A 104 17.61 20.70 -36.71
CA HIS A 104 17.05 20.26 -35.46
C HIS A 104 16.54 18.81 -35.54
N THR A 105 16.10 18.26 -34.42
CA THR A 105 15.50 16.93 -34.26
C THR A 105 14.07 17.07 -33.79
N PHE A 106 13.21 16.13 -34.17
CA PHE A 106 11.86 16.01 -33.65
C PHE A 106 11.83 14.96 -32.52
N TYR A 107 10.99 15.17 -31.51
CA TYR A 107 10.75 14.25 -30.40
C TYR A 107 9.27 14.01 -30.17
N VAL A 108 8.41 14.76 -30.83
CA VAL A 108 6.97 14.74 -30.66
C VAL A 108 6.33 14.53 -32.02
N GLY A 109 5.44 13.56 -32.12
CA GLY A 109 4.73 13.28 -33.39
C GLY A 109 3.55 12.35 -33.15
N ASP A 110 2.56 12.42 -34.05
CA ASP A 110 1.46 11.51 -34.16
C ASP A 110 0.86 11.53 -35.57
N VAL A 111 -0.01 10.56 -35.88
CA VAL A 111 -0.64 10.43 -37.22
C VAL A 111 -2.15 10.62 -37.07
N TYR A 112 -2.71 11.45 -37.96
CA TYR A 112 -4.17 11.60 -38.07
C TYR A 112 -4.57 11.83 -39.54
N ASP A 113 -5.64 11.15 -39.96
CA ASP A 113 -6.20 11.22 -41.31
C ASP A 113 -5.13 11.04 -42.41
N HIS A 114 -4.25 10.05 -42.21
CA HIS A 114 -3.16 9.69 -43.11
C HIS A 114 -2.13 10.81 -43.33
N VAL A 115 -2.02 11.73 -42.34
CA VAL A 115 -1.00 12.78 -42.30
C VAL A 115 -0.19 12.61 -41.01
N TYR A 116 1.13 12.53 -41.17
CA TYR A 116 2.04 12.46 -40.03
C TYR A 116 2.44 13.87 -39.59
N TYR A 117 2.22 14.17 -38.33
CA TYR A 117 2.53 15.45 -37.70
C TYR A 117 3.78 15.34 -36.86
N LEU A 118 4.63 16.35 -36.93
CA LEU A 118 5.85 16.45 -36.15
C LEU A 118 5.92 17.83 -35.48
N TYR A 119 6.23 17.87 -34.21
CA TYR A 119 6.34 19.12 -33.47
C TYR A 119 7.72 19.29 -32.84
N ARG A 120 8.18 20.53 -32.83
CA ARG A 120 9.40 20.92 -32.13
C ARG A 120 9.25 22.29 -31.50
N THR A 121 9.40 22.38 -30.17
CA THR A 121 9.41 23.64 -29.39
C THR A 121 10.41 24.61 -30.03
N GLY A 122 9.98 25.83 -30.29
CA GLY A 122 10.76 26.89 -30.91
C GLY A 122 10.92 26.75 -32.46
N LYS A 123 10.40 25.69 -33.07
CA LYS A 123 10.50 25.43 -34.52
C LYS A 123 9.14 25.38 -35.22
N GLY A 124 8.12 24.84 -34.59
CA GLY A 124 6.77 24.77 -35.13
C GLY A 124 6.24 23.36 -35.32
N LEU A 125 5.06 23.29 -35.94
CA LEU A 125 4.39 22.08 -36.39
C LEU A 125 4.67 21.81 -37.86
N PHE A 126 4.91 20.56 -38.22
CA PHE A 126 5.23 20.10 -39.57
C PHE A 126 4.27 18.95 -39.91
N THR A 127 3.98 18.77 -41.19
CA THR A 127 3.14 17.74 -41.75
C THR A 127 3.79 16.96 -42.84
N VAL A 128 3.43 15.68 -42.97
CA VAL A 128 3.83 14.77 -44.03
C VAL A 128 2.61 14.03 -44.52
N ASP A 129 2.21 14.27 -45.78
CA ASP A 129 1.16 13.49 -46.44
C ASP A 129 1.71 12.09 -46.74
N LEU A 130 1.07 11.05 -46.21
CA LEU A 130 1.50 9.65 -46.36
C LEU A 130 0.89 8.97 -47.60
N SER A 131 -0.13 9.54 -48.22
CA SER A 131 -0.84 8.95 -49.36
C SER A 131 0.02 8.49 -50.56
N PRO A 132 1.19 9.08 -50.83
CA PRO A 132 2.08 8.54 -51.88
C PRO A 132 2.59 7.12 -51.57
N LEU A 133 2.67 6.74 -50.31
CA LEU A 133 3.17 5.42 -49.88
C LEU A 133 2.17 4.29 -50.14
N ASP A 134 0.87 4.59 -50.29
CA ASP A 134 -0.18 3.61 -50.59
C ASP A 134 0.04 2.97 -51.99
N THR A 135 0.60 3.72 -52.93
CA THR A 135 0.78 3.27 -54.29
C THR A 135 2.19 2.80 -54.58
N ASP A 136 3.18 3.39 -53.90
CA ASP A 136 4.60 3.01 -54.00
C ASP A 136 5.25 3.13 -52.60
N PRO A 137 5.55 2.01 -51.92
CA PRO A 137 6.19 2.03 -50.60
C PRO A 137 7.56 2.73 -50.59
N ASN A 138 8.18 2.98 -51.77
CA ASN A 138 9.42 3.72 -51.88
C ASN A 138 9.22 5.16 -52.35
N ALA A 139 8.00 5.66 -52.42
CA ALA A 139 7.71 7.03 -52.80
C ALA A 139 8.45 8.04 -51.91
N THR A 140 8.79 9.22 -52.48
CA THR A 140 9.35 10.31 -51.66
C THR A 140 8.20 11.17 -51.12
N VAL A 141 8.05 11.23 -49.79
CA VAL A 141 7.10 12.11 -49.13
C VAL A 141 7.73 13.46 -48.81
N THR A 142 6.93 14.52 -48.79
CA THR A 142 7.40 15.88 -48.56
C THR A 142 7.02 16.37 -47.15
N VAL A 143 8.03 16.86 -46.43
CA VAL A 143 7.84 17.45 -45.10
C VAL A 143 7.55 18.94 -45.26
N ASN A 144 6.40 19.40 -44.81
CA ASN A 144 5.95 20.77 -44.92
C ASN A 144 5.81 21.41 -43.53
N LYS A 145 6.36 22.62 -43.35
CA LYS A 145 6.13 23.39 -42.12
C LYS A 145 4.83 24.17 -42.22
N ILE A 146 4.01 24.10 -41.16
CA ILE A 146 2.82 24.94 -41.00
C ILE A 146 3.29 26.37 -40.69
N ALA A 147 2.93 27.31 -41.61
CA ALA A 147 3.34 28.70 -41.48
C ALA A 147 2.67 29.38 -40.26
N GLY A 148 3.48 30.07 -39.45
CA GLY A 148 2.97 30.83 -38.29
C GLY A 148 2.71 30.02 -37.03
N SER A 149 3.05 28.73 -37.00
CA SER A 149 2.97 27.91 -35.79
C SER A 149 3.86 28.50 -34.70
N PRO A 150 3.28 28.87 -33.51
CA PRO A 150 4.02 29.55 -32.45
C PRO A 150 5.08 28.65 -31.78
N ALA A 151 4.78 27.36 -31.53
CA ALA A 151 5.67 26.37 -30.95
C ALA A 151 6.28 26.78 -29.60
N THR A 152 5.46 27.32 -28.71
CA THR A 152 5.90 27.83 -27.41
C THR A 152 5.82 26.80 -26.29
N VAL A 153 4.93 25.82 -26.43
CA VAL A 153 4.68 24.77 -25.45
C VAL A 153 5.82 23.75 -25.47
N LYS A 154 6.27 23.35 -24.30
CA LYS A 154 7.35 22.36 -24.16
C LYS A 154 6.76 20.97 -23.96
N LEU A 155 6.60 20.24 -25.05
CA LEU A 155 6.07 18.89 -25.09
C LEU A 155 7.17 17.83 -25.14
N THR A 156 6.86 16.67 -24.61
CA THR A 156 7.59 15.42 -24.89
C THR A 156 6.75 14.52 -25.81
N ASP A 157 5.41 14.58 -25.69
CA ASP A 157 4.51 13.90 -26.61
C ASP A 157 3.17 14.64 -26.74
N PHE A 158 2.39 14.30 -27.77
CA PHE A 158 1.03 14.70 -28.01
C PHE A 158 0.24 13.59 -28.72
N ALA A 159 -1.08 13.63 -28.70
CA ALA A 159 -1.91 12.69 -29.45
C ALA A 159 -3.17 13.33 -30.02
N PHE A 160 -3.66 12.75 -31.13
CA PHE A 160 -4.90 13.15 -31.77
C PHE A 160 -6.11 12.49 -31.13
N HIS A 161 -7.13 13.31 -30.85
CA HIS A 161 -8.44 12.82 -30.44
C HIS A 161 -9.13 12.14 -31.64
N PRO A 162 -9.59 10.87 -31.51
CA PRO A 162 -10.00 10.07 -32.66
C PRO A 162 -11.27 10.57 -33.36
N SER A 163 -12.20 11.22 -32.63
CA SER A 163 -13.50 11.60 -33.20
C SER A 163 -13.56 13.02 -33.76
N ASP A 164 -12.76 13.98 -33.24
CA ASP A 164 -12.84 15.39 -33.65
C ASP A 164 -11.56 15.93 -34.29
N GLY A 165 -10.49 15.15 -34.29
CA GLY A 165 -9.19 15.53 -34.85
C GLY A 165 -8.48 16.65 -34.13
N SER A 166 -8.86 16.95 -32.90
CA SER A 166 -8.13 17.88 -32.03
C SER A 166 -6.86 17.21 -31.53
N LEU A 167 -5.79 17.99 -31.46
CA LEU A 167 -4.48 17.52 -31.00
C LEU A 167 -4.21 18.05 -29.60
N TYR A 168 -3.87 17.17 -28.65
CA TYR A 168 -3.66 17.51 -27.24
C TYR A 168 -2.26 17.13 -26.76
N GLY A 169 -1.72 17.91 -25.80
CA GLY A 169 -0.48 17.62 -25.13
C GLY A 169 -0.36 18.37 -23.81
N ILE A 170 0.50 17.87 -22.91
CA ILE A 170 0.76 18.47 -21.58
C ILE A 170 2.12 19.14 -21.58
N ASP A 171 2.19 20.41 -21.16
CA ASP A 171 3.44 21.15 -21.01
C ASP A 171 4.27 20.60 -19.85
N ASN A 172 5.49 20.17 -20.13
CA ASN A 172 6.40 19.55 -19.16
C ASN A 172 6.82 20.47 -18.00
N ASN A 173 6.74 21.80 -18.17
CA ASN A 173 7.16 22.73 -17.13
C ASN A 173 6.05 23.10 -16.17
N SER A 174 4.82 23.26 -16.70
CA SER A 174 3.69 23.77 -15.95
C SER A 174 2.66 22.70 -15.61
N GLY A 175 2.65 21.56 -16.30
CA GLY A 175 1.56 20.58 -16.21
C GLY A 175 0.27 21.03 -16.89
N GLY A 176 0.31 22.12 -17.64
CA GLY A 176 -0.85 22.66 -18.35
C GLY A 176 -1.25 21.79 -19.54
N LEU A 177 -2.54 21.52 -19.68
CA LEU A 177 -3.13 20.89 -20.85
C LEU A 177 -3.31 21.92 -21.96
N TYR A 178 -2.85 21.59 -23.16
CA TYR A 178 -2.98 22.40 -24.37
C TYR A 178 -3.68 21.64 -25.49
N SER A 179 -4.46 22.34 -26.29
CA SER A 179 -4.87 21.84 -27.61
C SER A 179 -4.12 22.59 -28.72
N PHE A 180 -3.92 21.92 -29.84
CA PHE A 180 -3.21 22.45 -31.02
C PHE A 180 -4.13 22.35 -32.21
N ASN A 181 -4.25 23.44 -32.97
CA ASN A 181 -4.96 23.42 -34.23
C ASN A 181 -4.08 22.78 -35.31
N PRO A 182 -4.44 21.62 -35.89
CA PRO A 182 -3.58 20.90 -36.80
C PRO A 182 -3.35 21.60 -38.15
N THR A 183 -4.23 22.57 -38.52
CA THR A 183 -4.11 23.34 -39.78
C THR A 183 -3.24 24.59 -39.61
N THR A 184 -3.32 25.26 -38.46
CA THR A 184 -2.62 26.55 -38.23
C THR A 184 -1.44 26.44 -37.28
N GLY A 185 -1.37 25.34 -36.51
CA GLY A 185 -0.44 25.16 -35.41
C GLY A 185 -0.68 26.07 -34.21
N ALA A 186 -1.85 26.72 -34.13
CA ALA A 186 -2.20 27.57 -33.00
C ALA A 186 -2.34 26.76 -31.72
N GLU A 187 -1.70 27.24 -30.65
CA GLU A 187 -1.68 26.64 -29.31
C GLU A 187 -2.75 27.30 -28.44
N THR A 188 -3.57 26.52 -27.80
CA THR A 188 -4.62 26.99 -26.87
C THR A 188 -4.43 26.33 -25.52
N TYR A 189 -4.18 27.12 -24.49
CA TYR A 189 -4.16 26.64 -23.12
C TYR A 189 -5.59 26.33 -22.66
N ILE A 190 -5.81 25.13 -22.14
CA ILE A 190 -7.10 24.67 -21.61
C ILE A 190 -7.14 24.91 -20.11
N GLY A 191 -6.17 24.41 -19.37
CA GLY A 191 -6.11 24.53 -17.91
C GLY A 191 -4.98 23.72 -17.30
N ASP A 192 -4.86 23.78 -15.97
CA ASP A 192 -3.87 23.04 -15.20
C ASP A 192 -4.39 21.62 -14.92
N THR A 193 -3.55 20.61 -15.14
CA THR A 193 -3.88 19.21 -14.83
C THR A 193 -3.67 18.87 -13.35
N GLY A 194 -2.97 19.71 -12.58
CA GLY A 194 -2.52 19.41 -11.23
C GLY A 194 -1.32 18.45 -11.15
N GLU A 195 -0.96 17.82 -12.28
CA GLU A 195 0.17 16.89 -12.37
C GLU A 195 1.36 17.55 -13.06
N THR A 196 2.56 17.30 -12.55
CA THR A 196 3.81 17.85 -13.11
C THR A 196 4.79 16.75 -13.46
N GLY A 197 5.66 16.99 -14.44
CA GLY A 197 6.68 16.03 -14.85
C GLY A 197 6.86 15.99 -16.37
N THR A 198 7.60 14.99 -16.82
CA THR A 198 7.78 14.70 -18.24
C THR A 198 6.80 13.60 -18.64
N PHE A 199 5.86 13.93 -19.51
CA PHE A 199 4.90 12.98 -20.06
C PHE A 199 5.43 12.51 -21.42
N GLY A 200 6.13 11.37 -21.41
CA GLY A 200 6.90 10.89 -22.56
C GLY A 200 6.10 10.12 -23.59
N ALA A 201 4.87 9.72 -23.25
CA ALA A 201 3.96 9.06 -24.16
C ALA A 201 2.52 9.51 -23.87
N GLY A 202 1.77 9.81 -24.93
CA GLY A 202 0.37 10.22 -24.89
C GLY A 202 -0.46 9.37 -25.84
N TYR A 203 -1.67 8.96 -25.39
CA TYR A 203 -2.52 8.04 -26.14
C TYR A 203 -3.98 8.42 -26.01
N PHE A 204 -4.76 8.27 -27.07
CA PHE A 204 -6.21 8.30 -27.00
C PHE A 204 -6.79 6.90 -27.15
N ASP A 205 -7.98 6.69 -26.55
CA ASP A 205 -8.83 5.56 -26.89
C ASP A 205 -10.03 6.02 -27.74
N VAL A 206 -10.83 5.07 -28.21
CA VAL A 206 -11.98 5.34 -29.06
C VAL A 206 -13.06 6.19 -28.37
N ASN A 207 -13.09 6.19 -27.05
CA ASN A 207 -14.05 6.93 -26.24
C ASN A 207 -13.62 8.39 -25.98
N GLY A 208 -12.40 8.76 -26.37
CA GLY A 208 -11.84 10.10 -26.17
C GLY A 208 -11.21 10.32 -24.79
N TYR A 209 -10.80 9.24 -24.10
CA TYR A 209 -9.96 9.36 -22.93
C TYR A 209 -8.51 9.52 -23.35
N TYR A 210 -7.84 10.53 -22.79
CA TYR A 210 -6.43 10.82 -23.02
C TYR A 210 -5.58 10.22 -21.90
N TYR A 211 -4.79 9.21 -22.24
CA TYR A 211 -3.85 8.56 -21.34
C TYR A 211 -2.47 9.15 -21.50
N VAL A 212 -1.78 9.43 -20.40
CA VAL A 212 -0.42 9.97 -20.41
C VAL A 212 0.47 9.20 -19.44
N SER A 213 1.67 8.83 -19.91
CA SER A 213 2.68 8.14 -19.10
C SER A 213 3.73 9.11 -18.61
N ARG A 214 3.92 9.18 -17.27
CA ARG A 214 4.93 10.03 -16.66
C ARG A 214 6.27 9.30 -16.55
N ASN A 215 7.34 9.87 -17.14
CA ASN A 215 8.65 9.24 -17.24
C ASN A 215 9.29 8.93 -15.89
N GLN A 216 9.12 9.79 -14.87
CA GLN A 216 9.84 9.73 -13.62
C GLN A 216 9.50 8.49 -12.77
N ASP A 217 8.25 8.08 -12.78
CA ASP A 217 7.73 6.99 -11.93
C ASP A 217 6.90 5.95 -12.70
N GLY A 218 6.71 6.15 -14.01
CA GLY A 218 5.93 5.25 -14.85
C GLY A 218 4.42 5.36 -14.68
N LYS A 219 3.94 6.24 -13.80
CA LYS A 219 2.49 6.38 -13.58
C LYS A 219 1.75 6.75 -14.84
N ILE A 220 0.64 6.06 -15.08
CA ILE A 220 -0.28 6.33 -16.16
C ILE A 220 -1.48 7.07 -15.59
N TYR A 221 -1.78 8.24 -16.17
CA TYR A 221 -2.93 9.05 -15.82
C TYR A 221 -3.90 9.11 -16.98
N ARG A 222 -5.18 9.34 -16.66
CA ARG A 222 -6.27 9.48 -17.62
C ARG A 222 -6.97 10.83 -17.45
N ILE A 223 -7.30 11.47 -18.57
CA ILE A 223 -8.10 12.68 -18.63
C ILE A 223 -9.29 12.43 -19.56
N ASN A 224 -10.52 12.61 -19.07
CA ASN A 224 -11.70 12.43 -19.89
C ASN A 224 -11.89 13.64 -20.82
N LEU A 225 -11.40 13.54 -22.07
CA LEU A 225 -11.57 14.53 -23.12
C LEU A 225 -12.68 14.15 -24.12
N SER A 226 -13.53 13.18 -23.77
CA SER A 226 -14.66 12.77 -24.61
C SER A 226 -15.60 13.93 -24.97
N THR A 227 -16.43 13.72 -25.96
CA THR A 227 -17.42 14.72 -26.41
C THR A 227 -18.35 15.20 -25.30
N ASP A 228 -18.61 14.40 -24.28
CA ASP A 228 -19.43 14.76 -23.13
C ASP A 228 -18.81 15.88 -22.29
N ASN A 229 -17.49 16.00 -22.29
CA ASN A 229 -16.74 17.06 -21.62
C ASN A 229 -16.38 18.26 -22.53
N ALA A 230 -16.79 18.27 -23.79
CA ALA A 230 -16.44 19.33 -24.74
C ALA A 230 -16.80 20.74 -24.25
N THR A 231 -17.93 20.88 -23.53
CA THR A 231 -18.34 22.17 -22.95
C THR A 231 -17.40 22.64 -21.85
N ASN A 232 -16.95 21.73 -20.96
CA ASN A 232 -16.00 22.05 -19.90
C ASN A 232 -14.64 22.44 -20.49
N ILE A 233 -14.15 21.67 -21.45
CA ILE A 233 -12.89 21.92 -22.15
C ILE A 233 -12.92 23.29 -22.85
N ALA A 234 -14.00 23.61 -23.56
CA ALA A 234 -14.19 24.91 -24.20
C ALA A 234 -14.26 26.07 -23.19
N ALA A 235 -14.71 25.82 -21.97
CA ALA A 235 -14.75 26.80 -20.88
C ALA A 235 -13.39 26.91 -20.13
N GLY A 236 -12.36 26.15 -20.52
CA GLY A 236 -11.06 26.14 -19.85
C GLY A 236 -11.04 25.34 -18.53
N ILE A 237 -11.97 24.37 -18.41
CA ILE A 237 -12.05 23.47 -17.24
C ILE A 237 -11.48 22.14 -17.66
N VAL A 238 -10.33 21.77 -17.06
CA VAL A 238 -9.73 20.44 -17.23
C VAL A 238 -10.55 19.45 -16.41
N PRO A 239 -11.03 18.33 -17.00
CA PRO A 239 -11.62 17.25 -16.24
C PRO A 239 -10.62 16.68 -15.22
N ALA A 240 -11.12 16.01 -14.20
CA ALA A 240 -10.26 15.35 -13.21
C ALA A 240 -9.20 14.49 -13.89
N VAL A 241 -7.95 14.63 -13.42
CA VAL A 241 -6.85 13.78 -13.85
C VAL A 241 -6.81 12.60 -12.91
N GLU A 242 -7.04 11.43 -13.43
CA GLU A 242 -7.17 10.21 -12.65
C GLU A 242 -5.92 9.35 -12.77
N PHE A 243 -5.39 8.89 -11.64
CA PHE A 243 -4.38 7.83 -11.65
C PHE A 243 -5.05 6.51 -12.06
N VAL A 244 -4.51 5.83 -13.07
CA VAL A 244 -5.09 4.61 -13.64
C VAL A 244 -4.29 3.38 -13.25
N SER A 245 -2.96 3.43 -13.44
CA SER A 245 -2.09 2.27 -13.21
C SER A 245 -0.61 2.68 -13.11
N ASN A 246 0.22 1.75 -12.65
CA ASN A 246 1.68 1.89 -12.63
C ASN A 246 2.28 1.19 -13.85
N GLY A 247 2.71 1.96 -14.84
CA GLY A 247 3.47 1.47 -15.98
C GLY A 247 4.99 1.55 -15.76
N PRO A 248 5.81 1.31 -16.81
CA PRO A 248 7.25 1.33 -16.69
C PRO A 248 7.80 2.76 -16.58
N ALA A 249 8.65 3.03 -15.60
CA ALA A 249 9.45 4.25 -15.57
C ALA A 249 10.50 4.22 -16.70
N SER A 250 10.64 5.33 -17.43
CA SER A 250 11.60 5.42 -18.54
C SER A 250 12.17 6.83 -18.67
N GLY A 251 13.48 6.95 -18.87
CA GLY A 251 14.14 8.23 -19.12
C GLY A 251 14.11 8.69 -20.58
N GLN A 252 13.80 7.81 -21.51
CA GLN A 252 13.73 8.06 -22.95
C GLN A 252 12.71 7.10 -23.55
N ASN A 253 11.51 7.57 -23.75
CA ASN A 253 10.42 6.82 -24.33
C ASN A 253 9.59 7.72 -25.26
N ASP A 254 8.85 7.06 -26.10
CA ASP A 254 7.79 7.65 -26.91
C ASP A 254 6.73 6.58 -27.16
N GLY A 255 5.51 6.99 -27.46
CA GLY A 255 4.38 6.10 -27.50
C GLY A 255 3.50 6.21 -28.75
N ALA A 256 3.05 5.08 -29.26
CA ALA A 256 2.04 5.01 -30.32
C ALA A 256 0.89 4.07 -29.94
N ARG A 257 -0.30 4.41 -30.33
CA ARG A 257 -1.49 3.56 -30.16
C ARG A 257 -2.51 3.81 -31.28
N CYS A 258 -3.24 2.76 -31.66
CA CYS A 258 -4.41 2.97 -32.50
C CYS A 258 -5.54 3.61 -31.67
N ALA A 259 -5.75 4.93 -31.85
CA ALA A 259 -6.74 5.69 -31.08
C ALA A 259 -8.20 5.24 -31.35
N ASN A 260 -8.46 4.48 -32.42
CA ASN A 260 -9.79 3.96 -32.75
C ASN A 260 -10.11 2.60 -32.08
N ALA A 261 -9.18 2.05 -31.27
CA ALA A 261 -9.43 0.85 -30.47
C ALA A 261 -9.89 1.19 -29.06
N PRO A 262 -10.71 0.34 -28.39
CA PRO A 262 -10.93 0.39 -26.96
C PRO A 262 -9.62 0.05 -26.23
N VAL A 263 -9.50 0.41 -24.96
CA VAL A 263 -8.32 0.01 -24.13
C VAL A 263 -8.44 -1.40 -23.58
N VAL A 264 -9.66 -1.93 -23.52
CA VAL A 264 -10.02 -3.32 -23.17
C VAL A 264 -10.81 -3.91 -24.33
N ASP A 265 -10.48 -5.09 -24.76
CA ASP A 265 -11.15 -5.85 -25.81
C ASP A 265 -11.17 -7.36 -25.47
N GLU A 266 -11.76 -8.20 -26.34
CA GLU A 266 -11.88 -9.65 -26.13
C GLU A 266 -10.54 -10.39 -26.00
N ASP A 267 -9.44 -9.77 -26.40
CA ASP A 267 -8.09 -10.32 -26.23
C ASP A 267 -7.38 -9.78 -24.98
N SER A 268 -8.04 -8.89 -24.25
CA SER A 268 -7.53 -8.31 -22.98
C SER A 268 -7.79 -9.30 -21.84
N ASN A 269 -6.74 -9.74 -21.20
CA ASN A 269 -6.81 -10.74 -20.14
C ASN A 269 -6.90 -10.02 -18.78
N ILE A 270 -8.05 -9.44 -18.48
CA ILE A 270 -8.27 -8.54 -17.35
C ILE A 270 -9.50 -9.01 -16.57
N ASP A 271 -9.38 -9.05 -15.27
CA ASP A 271 -10.43 -9.31 -14.29
C ASP A 271 -10.89 -8.00 -13.65
N PHE A 272 -12.19 -7.82 -13.47
CA PHE A 272 -12.84 -6.68 -12.86
C PHE A 272 -13.70 -7.14 -11.67
N GLY A 273 -14.20 -6.21 -10.86
CA GLY A 273 -15.10 -6.54 -9.75
C GLY A 273 -16.57 -6.35 -10.12
N ASP A 274 -17.48 -6.90 -9.29
CA ASP A 274 -18.92 -7.04 -9.51
C ASP A 274 -19.82 -6.16 -8.63
N ALA A 275 -19.24 -5.41 -7.69
CA ALA A 275 -20.02 -4.52 -6.85
C ALA A 275 -20.70 -3.43 -7.70
N PRO A 276 -21.83 -2.85 -7.26
CA PRO A 276 -22.43 -1.69 -7.92
C PRO A 276 -21.46 -0.55 -8.15
N ASP A 277 -21.61 0.20 -9.25
CA ASP A 277 -20.67 1.28 -9.64
C ASP A 277 -20.57 2.44 -8.62
N SER A 278 -21.43 2.49 -7.61
CA SER A 278 -21.23 3.37 -6.45
C SER A 278 -19.93 3.07 -5.72
N TYR A 279 -19.46 1.82 -5.77
CA TYR A 279 -18.17 1.36 -5.24
C TYR A 279 -16.99 1.53 -6.22
N LEU A 280 -17.18 2.32 -7.30
CA LEU A 280 -16.21 2.51 -8.39
C LEU A 280 -15.80 1.17 -9.02
N THR A 281 -16.73 0.55 -9.75
CA THR A 281 -16.50 -0.79 -10.32
C THR A 281 -16.23 -0.76 -11.81
N LEU A 282 -16.94 0.10 -12.56
CA LEU A 282 -16.75 0.22 -14.01
C LEU A 282 -15.40 0.83 -14.39
N LEU A 283 -14.88 0.47 -15.55
CA LEU A 283 -13.70 1.09 -16.13
C LEU A 283 -13.85 2.63 -16.25
N ALA A 284 -15.06 3.09 -16.62
CA ALA A 284 -15.37 4.52 -16.70
C ALA A 284 -15.21 5.22 -15.34
N SER A 285 -15.54 4.58 -14.25
CA SER A 285 -15.38 5.05 -12.86
C SER A 285 -14.01 4.74 -12.26
N ASN A 286 -13.04 4.27 -13.09
CA ASN A 286 -11.72 3.84 -12.67
C ASN A 286 -11.74 2.65 -11.70
N GLY A 287 -12.65 1.72 -11.88
CA GLY A 287 -12.85 0.53 -11.06
C GLY A 287 -11.58 -0.34 -10.90
N PRO A 288 -11.57 -1.25 -9.93
CA PRO A 288 -10.47 -2.18 -9.73
C PRO A 288 -10.38 -3.14 -10.91
N ARG A 289 -9.17 -3.47 -11.30
CA ARG A 289 -8.91 -4.41 -12.39
C ARG A 289 -7.51 -4.99 -12.30
N HIS A 290 -7.39 -6.26 -12.61
CA HIS A 290 -6.14 -6.99 -12.52
C HIS A 290 -5.82 -7.65 -13.87
N GLU A 291 -4.55 -7.61 -14.28
CA GLU A 291 -4.07 -8.46 -15.38
C GLU A 291 -4.00 -9.91 -14.87
N LEU A 292 -4.66 -10.82 -15.56
CA LEU A 292 -4.62 -12.25 -15.25
C LEU A 292 -3.26 -12.82 -15.65
N ASP A 293 -2.41 -13.11 -14.69
CA ASP A 293 -1.06 -13.65 -14.90
C ASP A 293 -1.03 -15.19 -14.97
N GLY A 294 -2.17 -15.84 -14.70
CA GLY A 294 -2.34 -17.30 -14.70
C GLY A 294 -1.67 -18.01 -13.52
N ILE A 295 -1.24 -17.28 -12.50
CA ILE A 295 -0.61 -17.84 -11.29
C ILE A 295 -1.12 -17.22 -9.98
N THR A 296 -1.70 -16.01 -10.02
CA THR A 296 -2.10 -15.24 -8.84
C THR A 296 -3.62 -15.08 -8.80
N TRP A 297 -4.31 -15.85 -7.96
CA TRP A 297 -5.75 -15.75 -7.76
C TRP A 297 -6.15 -16.28 -6.38
N LEU A 298 -7.39 -16.01 -5.95
CA LEU A 298 -8.00 -16.56 -4.75
C LEU A 298 -8.86 -17.78 -5.10
N GLY A 299 -8.97 -18.74 -4.15
CA GLY A 299 -9.76 -19.95 -4.35
C GLY A 299 -9.10 -21.02 -5.22
N THR A 300 -9.94 -21.96 -5.65
CA THR A 300 -9.51 -23.17 -6.37
C THR A 300 -9.55 -23.03 -7.89
N THR A 301 -10.29 -22.03 -8.40
CA THR A 301 -10.50 -21.80 -9.83
C THR A 301 -9.90 -20.44 -10.21
N PRO A 302 -9.06 -20.37 -11.26
CA PRO A 302 -8.60 -19.09 -11.74
C PRO A 302 -9.78 -18.28 -12.34
N PRO A 303 -9.78 -16.93 -12.16
CA PRO A 303 -10.80 -16.07 -12.74
C PRO A 303 -10.80 -16.09 -14.27
N ASP A 304 -11.93 -15.80 -14.92
CA ASP A 304 -12.00 -15.54 -16.33
C ASP A 304 -11.79 -14.03 -16.64
N ALA A 305 -11.84 -13.66 -17.90
CA ALA A 305 -11.51 -12.30 -18.33
C ALA A 305 -12.77 -11.52 -18.70
N ASP A 306 -12.83 -10.26 -18.25
CA ASP A 306 -13.95 -9.34 -18.43
C ASP A 306 -13.64 -8.21 -19.39
N LEU A 307 -14.68 -7.63 -19.95
CA LEU A 307 -14.60 -6.41 -20.77
C LEU A 307 -14.77 -5.13 -19.97
N ASP A 308 -15.45 -5.21 -18.85
CA ASP A 308 -15.70 -4.09 -17.91
C ASP A 308 -16.23 -4.68 -16.59
N GLY A 309 -16.21 -3.90 -15.50
CA GLY A 309 -16.85 -4.26 -14.25
C GLY A 309 -18.37 -4.34 -14.36
N TYR A 310 -18.97 -5.12 -13.49
CA TYR A 310 -20.41 -5.36 -13.53
C TYR A 310 -21.12 -4.83 -12.28
N VAL A 311 -22.40 -4.50 -12.47
CA VAL A 311 -23.25 -3.92 -11.43
C VAL A 311 -24.19 -4.95 -10.81
N THR A 312 -24.09 -6.21 -11.20
CA THR A 312 -24.86 -7.32 -10.62
C THR A 312 -23.95 -8.51 -10.47
N PRO A 313 -23.90 -9.13 -9.28
CA PRO A 313 -23.11 -10.33 -9.05
C PRO A 313 -23.42 -11.39 -10.12
N GLN A 314 -22.37 -12.07 -10.60
CA GLN A 314 -22.45 -13.18 -11.56
C GLN A 314 -23.01 -12.79 -12.96
N SER A 315 -22.93 -11.51 -13.35
CA SER A 315 -23.44 -11.08 -14.65
C SER A 315 -22.42 -11.17 -15.78
N ASP A 316 -21.14 -11.22 -15.48
CA ASP A 316 -20.00 -11.37 -16.36
C ASP A 316 -19.54 -12.81 -16.51
N GLU A 317 -20.03 -13.69 -15.63
CA GLU A 317 -19.65 -15.08 -15.59
C GLU A 317 -19.79 -15.80 -16.93
N THR A 318 -18.71 -16.43 -17.38
CA THR A 318 -18.78 -17.44 -18.43
C THR A 318 -19.67 -18.58 -17.97
N VAL A 319 -20.60 -19.00 -18.79
CA VAL A 319 -21.62 -20.02 -18.44
C VAL A 319 -21.00 -21.21 -17.72
N GLY A 320 -21.27 -21.33 -16.42
CA GLY A 320 -20.85 -22.44 -15.57
C GLY A 320 -19.54 -22.23 -14.81
N VAL A 321 -18.98 -21.04 -14.85
CA VAL A 321 -17.88 -20.59 -13.99
C VAL A 321 -18.46 -19.54 -13.05
N ASP A 322 -18.20 -19.67 -11.76
CA ASP A 322 -18.49 -18.68 -10.72
C ASP A 322 -17.21 -18.67 -9.89
N ASP A 323 -16.34 -17.71 -10.17
CA ASP A 323 -15.03 -17.58 -9.57
C ASP A 323 -15.05 -16.69 -8.34
N GLU A 324 -16.07 -15.84 -8.19
CA GLU A 324 -16.16 -14.92 -7.08
C GLU A 324 -17.00 -15.46 -5.93
N TRP A 325 -18.22 -15.90 -6.22
CA TRP A 325 -19.17 -16.26 -5.16
C TRP A 325 -18.94 -17.65 -4.55
N ALA A 326 -18.75 -18.68 -5.37
CA ALA A 326 -18.61 -20.06 -4.90
C ALA A 326 -17.15 -20.52 -4.77
N ASN A 327 -16.25 -19.94 -5.56
CA ASN A 327 -14.87 -20.38 -5.71
C ASN A 327 -13.83 -19.28 -5.40
N GLY A 328 -14.26 -18.07 -5.05
CA GLY A 328 -13.38 -16.91 -4.76
C GLY A 328 -12.52 -17.05 -3.50
N GLY A 329 -12.47 -18.25 -2.90
CA GLY A 329 -11.53 -18.59 -1.84
C GLY A 329 -11.69 -17.82 -0.52
N ILE A 330 -12.84 -17.14 -0.31
CA ILE A 330 -13.09 -16.32 0.87
C ILE A 330 -14.19 -16.94 1.71
N GLY A 331 -13.84 -17.44 2.89
CA GLY A 331 -14.79 -18.10 3.81
C GLY A 331 -14.86 -17.38 5.16
N PHE A 332 -15.99 -16.76 5.48
CA PHE A 332 -16.24 -16.23 6.83
C PHE A 332 -16.63 -17.39 7.76
N VAL A 333 -15.73 -17.74 8.69
CA VAL A 333 -15.94 -18.81 9.67
C VAL A 333 -16.85 -18.35 10.80
N THR A 334 -16.76 -17.07 11.17
CA THR A 334 -17.61 -16.43 12.18
C THR A 334 -18.35 -15.25 11.58
N ALA A 335 -19.52 -14.93 12.13
CA ALA A 335 -20.33 -13.80 11.66
C ALA A 335 -19.56 -12.46 11.78
N LEU A 336 -19.88 -11.53 10.88
CA LEU A 336 -19.44 -10.13 10.98
C LEU A 336 -20.33 -9.42 12.02
N GLU A 337 -19.92 -9.43 13.28
CA GLU A 337 -20.66 -8.79 14.37
C GLU A 337 -19.92 -7.55 14.87
N ALA A 338 -20.59 -6.41 14.91
CA ALA A 338 -20.02 -5.12 15.29
C ALA A 338 -19.26 -5.19 16.63
N GLY A 339 -18.02 -4.72 16.62
CA GLY A 339 -17.11 -4.73 17.75
C GLY A 339 -16.36 -6.03 17.98
N LEU A 340 -16.72 -7.14 17.32
CA LEU A 340 -16.03 -8.42 17.47
C LEU A 340 -15.02 -8.64 16.33
N ASP A 341 -14.16 -9.65 16.49
CA ASP A 341 -13.33 -10.12 15.41
C ASP A 341 -14.05 -11.22 14.64
N SER A 342 -14.03 -11.15 13.33
CA SER A 342 -14.47 -12.24 12.46
C SER A 342 -13.26 -13.04 11.99
N LYS A 343 -13.32 -14.37 12.14
CA LYS A 343 -12.35 -15.26 11.52
C LYS A 343 -12.74 -15.49 10.07
N VAL A 344 -11.81 -15.24 9.15
CA VAL A 344 -11.96 -15.49 7.74
C VAL A 344 -10.83 -16.42 7.27
N VAL A 345 -11.16 -17.39 6.43
CA VAL A 345 -10.19 -18.26 5.75
C VAL A 345 -10.08 -17.77 4.32
N ILE A 346 -8.86 -17.50 3.88
CA ILE A 346 -8.56 -17.08 2.52
C ILE A 346 -7.66 -18.12 1.86
N GLU A 347 -8.13 -18.71 0.76
CA GLU A 347 -7.34 -19.62 -0.05
C GLU A 347 -6.65 -18.84 -1.18
N ALA A 348 -5.33 -18.91 -1.25
CA ALA A 348 -4.53 -18.22 -2.26
C ALA A 348 -3.77 -19.23 -3.13
N SER A 349 -3.80 -19.03 -4.45
CA SER A 349 -3.11 -19.91 -5.42
C SER A 349 -1.60 -19.89 -5.28
N THR A 350 -1.05 -18.77 -4.84
CA THR A 350 0.39 -18.54 -4.65
C THR A 350 0.61 -17.54 -3.51
N THR A 351 1.87 -17.29 -3.14
CA THR A 351 2.20 -16.18 -2.24
C THR A 351 1.89 -14.84 -2.91
N GLY A 352 1.39 -13.87 -2.14
CA GLY A 352 1.06 -12.52 -2.65
C GLY A 352 0.56 -11.62 -1.54
N TYR A 353 -0.06 -10.50 -1.93
CA TYR A 353 -0.56 -9.48 -1.00
C TYR A 353 -2.06 -9.28 -1.15
N LEU A 354 -2.75 -9.30 -0.03
CA LEU A 354 -4.19 -9.07 0.06
C LEU A 354 -4.46 -7.66 0.59
N SER A 355 -5.28 -6.91 -0.13
CA SER A 355 -5.94 -5.72 0.39
C SER A 355 -7.44 -5.90 0.31
N ALA A 356 -8.19 -5.53 1.36
CA ALA A 356 -9.63 -5.75 1.38
C ALA A 356 -10.37 -4.63 2.11
N TRP A 357 -11.60 -4.40 1.69
CA TRP A 357 -12.49 -3.36 2.20
C TRP A 357 -13.89 -3.95 2.46
N ILE A 358 -14.59 -3.42 3.47
CA ILE A 358 -15.99 -3.73 3.76
C ILE A 358 -16.69 -2.42 4.07
N ASP A 359 -17.79 -2.12 3.39
CA ASP A 359 -18.60 -0.94 3.61
C ASP A 359 -19.42 -1.10 4.90
N TRP A 360 -18.86 -0.65 6.03
CA TRP A 360 -19.48 -0.77 7.34
C TRP A 360 -20.63 0.20 7.56
N ASN A 361 -20.59 1.37 6.89
CA ASN A 361 -21.56 2.43 7.08
C ASN A 361 -22.71 2.36 6.04
N GLN A 362 -22.62 1.44 5.06
CA GLN A 362 -23.59 1.15 4.00
C GLN A 362 -23.93 2.40 3.16
N ASP A 363 -22.92 3.25 2.91
CA ASP A 363 -23.09 4.45 2.10
C ASP A 363 -22.85 4.21 0.59
N GLY A 364 -22.39 3.01 0.23
CA GLY A 364 -22.12 2.60 -1.14
C GLY A 364 -20.72 2.98 -1.63
N SER A 365 -19.78 3.19 -0.75
CA SER A 365 -18.35 3.45 -1.01
C SER A 365 -17.47 2.60 -0.11
N PHE A 366 -16.15 2.56 -0.38
CA PHE A 366 -15.13 1.97 0.49
C PHE A 366 -14.17 3.03 1.04
N ASP A 367 -14.54 4.32 1.05
CA ASP A 367 -13.68 5.40 1.52
C ASP A 367 -13.92 5.80 2.98
N GLY A 368 -14.85 5.11 3.66
CA GLY A 368 -15.18 5.32 5.05
C GLY A 368 -14.05 4.93 6.02
N ALA A 369 -14.12 5.49 7.23
CA ALA A 369 -13.14 5.16 8.27
C ALA A 369 -13.27 3.68 8.68
N ASN A 370 -12.15 2.99 8.81
CA ASN A 370 -12.03 1.57 9.20
C ASN A 370 -12.63 0.57 8.19
N GLU A 371 -12.96 1.00 6.97
CA GLU A 371 -13.50 0.10 5.93
C GLU A 371 -12.40 -0.72 5.25
N GLN A 372 -11.17 -0.22 5.17
CA GLN A 372 -10.04 -1.05 4.77
C GLN A 372 -9.66 -2.01 5.91
N VAL A 373 -10.00 -3.29 5.75
CA VAL A 373 -9.82 -4.34 6.77
C VAL A 373 -8.49 -5.07 6.66
N PHE A 374 -7.92 -5.14 5.44
CA PHE A 374 -6.56 -5.63 5.20
C PHE A 374 -5.81 -4.65 4.30
N THR A 375 -4.54 -4.41 4.60
CA THR A 375 -3.64 -3.55 3.82
C THR A 375 -2.37 -4.33 3.53
N ASP A 376 -2.16 -4.67 2.24
CA ASP A 376 -0.97 -5.38 1.76
C ASP A 376 -0.60 -6.60 2.62
N TYR A 377 -1.61 -7.33 3.09
CA TYR A 377 -1.41 -8.46 3.97
C TYR A 377 -0.78 -9.61 3.19
N ALA A 378 0.39 -10.07 3.61
CA ALA A 378 1.08 -11.16 2.93
C ALA A 378 0.36 -12.50 3.16
N LEU A 379 -0.02 -13.17 2.08
CA LEU A 379 -0.60 -14.51 2.11
C LEU A 379 0.44 -15.55 1.65
N ASP A 380 0.40 -16.71 2.28
CA ASP A 380 1.06 -17.92 1.78
C ASP A 380 0.16 -18.66 0.78
N ALA A 381 0.75 -19.48 -0.08
CA ALA A 381 -0.01 -20.35 -0.97
C ALA A 381 -0.84 -21.38 -0.16
N GLY A 382 -2.12 -21.52 -0.50
CA GLY A 382 -3.09 -22.36 0.20
C GLY A 382 -3.94 -21.58 1.20
N GLU A 383 -4.50 -22.27 2.18
CA GLU A 383 -5.39 -21.68 3.18
C GLU A 383 -4.63 -20.78 4.18
N ASN A 384 -5.16 -19.57 4.42
CA ASN A 384 -4.68 -18.58 5.38
C ASN A 384 -5.79 -18.26 6.37
N ASP A 385 -5.55 -18.51 7.65
CA ASP A 385 -6.47 -18.16 8.74
C ASP A 385 -6.23 -16.71 9.17
N LEU A 386 -7.18 -15.81 8.91
CA LEU A 386 -7.08 -14.40 9.24
C LEU A 386 -8.17 -13.96 10.21
N PHE A 387 -7.92 -12.85 10.90
CA PHE A 387 -8.92 -12.17 11.72
C PHE A 387 -9.06 -10.74 11.25
N LEU A 388 -10.28 -10.31 11.01
CA LEU A 388 -10.62 -8.92 10.76
C LEU A 388 -11.45 -8.36 11.92
N ASN A 389 -11.24 -7.09 12.25
CA ASN A 389 -12.02 -6.38 13.25
C ASN A 389 -13.24 -5.75 12.59
N VAL A 390 -14.44 -6.11 13.05
CA VAL A 390 -15.68 -5.48 12.59
C VAL A 390 -15.87 -4.17 13.33
N ASP A 391 -16.05 -3.05 12.60
CA ASP A 391 -16.21 -1.75 13.25
C ASP A 391 -17.38 -1.76 14.23
N ILE A 392 -17.18 -1.19 15.42
CA ILE A 392 -18.22 -1.14 16.48
C ILE A 392 -19.47 -0.36 16.04
N ASN A 393 -19.32 0.54 15.07
CA ASN A 393 -20.41 1.34 14.51
C ASN A 393 -20.97 0.75 13.23
N ALA A 394 -20.53 -0.45 12.80
CA ALA A 394 -21.03 -1.09 11.60
C ALA A 394 -22.56 -1.22 11.64
N LEU A 395 -23.19 -0.89 10.52
CA LEU A 395 -24.65 -0.98 10.41
C LEU A 395 -25.09 -2.42 10.15
N THR A 396 -26.20 -2.83 10.77
CA THR A 396 -26.80 -4.14 10.50
C THR A 396 -27.40 -4.18 9.10
N GLY A 397 -27.14 -5.23 8.36
CA GLY A 397 -27.70 -5.48 7.03
C GLY A 397 -26.70 -6.08 6.08
N THR A 398 -27.15 -6.28 4.85
CA THR A 398 -26.30 -6.76 3.76
C THR A 398 -25.55 -5.59 3.14
N THR A 399 -24.25 -5.71 2.98
CA THR A 399 -23.36 -4.73 2.35
C THR A 399 -22.37 -5.42 1.42
N TRP A 400 -21.45 -4.66 0.84
CA TRP A 400 -20.41 -5.19 -0.04
C TRP A 400 -19.06 -5.25 0.65
N ALA A 401 -18.28 -6.25 0.24
CA ALA A 401 -16.88 -6.41 0.55
C ALA A 401 -16.10 -6.60 -0.75
N ARG A 402 -14.92 -5.98 -0.84
CA ARG A 402 -13.99 -6.09 -1.97
C ARG A 402 -12.67 -6.64 -1.48
N PHE A 403 -12.18 -7.67 -2.15
CA PHE A 403 -10.87 -8.26 -1.91
C PHE A 403 -10.03 -8.11 -3.18
N ARG A 404 -8.77 -7.68 -3.03
CA ARG A 404 -7.82 -7.57 -4.13
C ARG A 404 -6.55 -8.33 -3.75
N PHE A 405 -6.27 -9.37 -4.51
CA PHE A 405 -5.07 -10.20 -4.31
C PHE A 405 -4.10 -10.01 -5.47
N SER A 406 -2.84 -9.70 -5.19
CA SER A 406 -1.86 -9.35 -6.23
C SER A 406 -0.42 -9.59 -5.77
N GLN A 407 0.52 -9.61 -6.74
CA GLN A 407 1.95 -9.50 -6.47
C GLN A 407 2.38 -8.04 -6.17
N GLN A 408 1.49 -7.07 -6.37
CA GLN A 408 1.72 -5.65 -6.09
C GLN A 408 1.18 -5.26 -4.72
N THR A 409 1.82 -4.27 -4.11
CA THR A 409 1.39 -3.60 -2.87
C THR A 409 0.86 -2.20 -3.15
N ASN A 410 0.28 -1.57 -2.13
CA ASN A 410 -0.29 -0.22 -2.18
C ASN A 410 -1.46 -0.09 -3.18
N LEU A 411 -2.28 -1.12 -3.30
CA LEU A 411 -3.49 -1.06 -4.08
C LEU A 411 -4.58 -0.31 -3.31
N SER A 412 -5.31 0.56 -4.03
CA SER A 412 -6.56 1.15 -3.54
C SER A 412 -7.73 0.21 -3.85
N TYR A 413 -8.94 0.53 -3.35
CA TYR A 413 -10.16 -0.19 -3.75
C TYR A 413 -10.56 0.05 -5.22
N PHE A 414 -9.82 0.89 -5.97
CA PHE A 414 -9.98 1.16 -7.40
C PHE A 414 -8.63 1.12 -8.11
N GLY A 415 -8.63 1.27 -9.44
CA GLY A 415 -7.40 1.34 -10.23
C GLY A 415 -6.84 -0.03 -10.65
N GLY A 416 -5.86 -0.02 -11.54
CA GLY A 416 -5.28 -1.21 -12.17
C GLY A 416 -4.17 -1.88 -11.35
N SER A 417 -4.00 -3.18 -11.56
CA SER A 417 -2.88 -3.99 -11.09
C SER A 417 -2.35 -4.87 -12.22
N THR A 418 -1.03 -5.17 -12.19
CA THR A 418 -0.36 -5.97 -13.23
C THR A 418 -0.47 -7.48 -12.99
N SER A 419 -1.14 -7.91 -11.94
CA SER A 419 -1.34 -9.32 -11.59
C SER A 419 -2.49 -9.47 -10.64
N GLY A 420 -3.08 -10.67 -10.59
CA GLY A 420 -3.99 -11.03 -9.53
C GLY A 420 -5.46 -10.99 -9.92
N GLU A 421 -6.32 -10.70 -8.95
CA GLU A 421 -7.76 -10.84 -9.04
C GLU A 421 -8.48 -9.82 -8.13
N VAL A 422 -9.69 -9.45 -8.52
CA VAL A 422 -10.66 -8.72 -7.70
C VAL A 422 -11.81 -9.66 -7.35
N VAL A 423 -12.19 -9.75 -6.09
CA VAL A 423 -13.37 -10.50 -5.64
C VAL A 423 -14.30 -9.57 -4.88
N ASP A 424 -15.48 -9.33 -5.42
CA ASP A 424 -16.54 -8.52 -4.82
C ASP A 424 -17.69 -9.40 -4.34
N ILE A 425 -17.94 -9.42 -3.03
CA ILE A 425 -18.99 -10.26 -2.45
C ILE A 425 -19.94 -9.47 -1.55
N GLN A 426 -21.18 -9.90 -1.48
CA GLN A 426 -22.13 -9.42 -0.47
C GLN A 426 -21.88 -10.12 0.87
N VAL A 427 -21.90 -9.33 1.94
CA VAL A 427 -21.74 -9.83 3.31
C VAL A 427 -22.83 -9.32 4.23
N ASP A 428 -23.23 -10.15 5.18
CA ASP A 428 -24.23 -9.78 6.20
C ASP A 428 -23.54 -9.35 7.49
N VAL A 429 -23.84 -8.14 7.93
CA VAL A 429 -23.33 -7.53 9.16
C VAL A 429 -24.39 -7.57 10.25
N LEU A 430 -24.01 -7.97 11.44
CA LEU A 430 -24.85 -7.97 12.65
C LEU A 430 -24.39 -6.87 13.61
N ASN A 431 -25.35 -6.25 14.30
CA ASN A 431 -25.07 -5.32 15.39
C ASN A 431 -26.12 -5.54 16.50
N ASP A 432 -25.77 -6.34 17.49
CA ASP A 432 -26.63 -6.69 18.62
C ASP A 432 -26.46 -5.75 19.82
N GLY A 433 -25.99 -4.52 19.60
CA GLY A 433 -25.88 -3.48 20.62
C GLY A 433 -24.66 -3.62 21.51
N ALA A 434 -23.56 -4.12 21.01
CA ALA A 434 -22.28 -4.09 21.71
C ALA A 434 -21.84 -2.64 21.97
N THR A 435 -21.15 -2.43 23.08
CA THR A 435 -20.58 -1.13 23.47
C THR A 435 -19.12 -1.28 23.83
N ALA A 436 -18.33 -0.23 23.60
CA ALA A 436 -16.92 -0.21 23.92
C ALA A 436 -16.61 0.62 25.15
N ARG A 437 -15.61 0.21 25.93
CA ARG A 437 -14.93 1.05 26.93
C ARG A 437 -13.43 0.98 26.73
N TYR A 438 -12.73 2.04 27.08
CA TYR A 438 -11.34 2.26 26.70
C TYR A 438 -10.46 2.62 27.89
N PHE A 439 -9.18 2.29 27.79
CA PHE A 439 -8.13 2.76 28.67
C PHE A 439 -6.89 3.13 27.83
N PRO A 440 -6.30 4.33 27.96
CA PRO A 440 -6.82 5.48 28.72
C PRO A 440 -7.98 6.17 27.97
N SER A 441 -8.07 6.03 26.65
CA SER A 441 -9.11 6.60 25.78
C SER A 441 -9.25 5.81 24.49
N ALA A 442 -10.22 6.16 23.64
CA ALA A 442 -10.46 5.48 22.36
C ALA A 442 -9.29 5.59 21.37
N SER A 443 -8.50 6.65 21.41
CA SER A 443 -7.41 6.92 20.45
C SER A 443 -6.04 7.14 21.11
N GLY A 444 -5.99 7.51 22.41
CA GLY A 444 -4.76 7.78 23.14
C GLY A 444 -4.12 6.52 23.71
N TYR A 445 -2.85 6.64 24.08
CA TYR A 445 -2.09 5.61 24.79
C TYR A 445 -1.66 6.11 26.17
N ALA A 446 -1.62 5.21 27.16
CA ALA A 446 -0.88 5.42 28.38
C ALA A 446 0.59 5.05 28.16
N THR A 447 1.51 5.69 28.87
CA THR A 447 2.91 5.31 28.89
C THR A 447 3.18 4.43 30.11
N LEU A 448 3.68 3.21 29.88
CA LEU A 448 4.26 2.33 30.88
C LEU A 448 5.77 2.58 30.93
N ALA A 449 6.33 2.72 32.11
CA ALA A 449 7.74 2.97 32.33
C ALA A 449 8.27 2.11 33.49
N TYR A 450 9.37 1.44 33.29
CA TYR A 450 9.91 0.45 34.22
C TYR A 450 11.39 0.69 34.51
N GLU A 451 11.77 0.33 35.76
CA GLU A 451 13.14 0.14 36.24
C GLU A 451 13.45 -1.35 36.38
N ASP A 452 14.53 -1.81 35.78
CA ASP A 452 14.91 -3.22 35.78
C ASP A 452 15.94 -3.61 36.87
N ASN A 453 16.39 -2.65 37.66
CA ASN A 453 17.31 -2.89 38.76
C ASN A 453 16.63 -3.28 40.07
N TRP A 454 15.31 -3.48 40.11
CA TRP A 454 14.62 -3.95 41.29
C TRP A 454 15.33 -5.22 41.87
N PRO A 455 15.55 -5.35 43.16
CA PRO A 455 15.08 -4.52 44.29
C PRO A 455 16.00 -3.34 44.66
N TYR A 456 16.96 -2.99 43.84
CA TYR A 456 17.86 -1.83 44.05
C TYR A 456 17.34 -0.60 43.32
N LYS A 457 17.67 0.60 43.83
CA LYS A 457 17.17 1.84 43.25
C LYS A 457 17.90 2.21 41.92
N ALA A 458 19.20 1.91 41.83
CA ALA A 458 20.08 2.29 40.71
C ALA A 458 19.97 3.78 40.30
N ASP A 459 19.91 4.10 39.02
CA ASP A 459 19.81 5.47 38.48
C ASP A 459 18.41 6.04 38.51
N TYR A 460 17.39 5.19 38.54
CA TYR A 460 16.00 5.52 38.76
C TYR A 460 15.45 6.50 37.72
N ASP A 461 15.74 6.25 36.47
CA ASP A 461 15.35 7.12 35.35
C ASP A 461 14.08 6.66 34.61
N MET A 462 13.50 5.52 35.01
CA MET A 462 12.23 4.98 34.49
C MET A 462 12.22 4.82 32.97
N ASN A 463 13.35 4.45 32.38
CA ASN A 463 13.46 4.30 30.93
C ASN A 463 14.05 2.95 30.49
N ASP A 464 14.29 2.02 31.42
CA ASP A 464 14.80 0.67 31.12
C ASP A 464 13.89 -0.10 30.17
N ALA A 465 12.56 0.06 30.32
CA ALA A 465 11.58 -0.36 29.34
C ALA A 465 10.40 0.62 29.33
N VAL A 466 10.18 1.28 28.21
CA VAL A 466 9.05 2.21 28.02
C VAL A 466 8.15 1.69 26.90
N LEU A 467 6.86 1.54 27.22
CA LEU A 467 5.87 1.07 26.25
C LEU A 467 4.66 1.99 26.22
N MET A 468 4.13 2.22 25.04
CA MET A 468 2.79 2.79 24.88
C MET A 468 1.77 1.67 24.97
N TYR A 469 0.65 1.91 25.67
CA TYR A 469 -0.27 0.88 26.07
C TYR A 469 -1.72 1.36 26.02
N ARG A 470 -2.61 0.59 25.41
CA ARG A 470 -4.04 0.89 25.31
C ARG A 470 -4.85 -0.39 25.41
N ILE A 471 -6.03 -0.29 26.01
CA ILE A 471 -7.01 -1.38 26.08
C ILE A 471 -8.33 -0.90 25.50
N THR A 472 -8.97 -1.75 24.72
CA THR A 472 -10.36 -1.63 24.28
C THR A 472 -11.11 -2.88 24.73
N GLU A 473 -12.19 -2.72 25.47
CA GLU A 473 -13.08 -3.82 25.86
C GLU A 473 -14.43 -3.67 25.17
N ILE A 474 -14.95 -4.76 24.65
CA ILE A 474 -16.28 -4.84 24.05
C ILE A 474 -17.22 -5.53 25.04
N LEU A 475 -18.32 -4.86 25.32
CA LEU A 475 -19.35 -5.29 26.28
C LEU A 475 -20.63 -5.61 25.53
N LYS A 476 -21.23 -6.76 25.87
CA LYS A 476 -22.56 -7.18 25.42
C LYS A 476 -23.33 -7.75 26.59
N ASP A 477 -24.58 -7.31 26.83
CA ASP A 477 -25.46 -7.79 27.88
C ASP A 477 -24.83 -7.75 29.31
N GLY A 478 -23.99 -6.74 29.58
CA GLY A 478 -23.33 -6.55 30.88
C GLY A 478 -22.13 -7.50 31.12
N LYS A 479 -21.65 -8.15 30.06
CA LYS A 479 -20.46 -9.00 30.08
C LYS A 479 -19.39 -8.42 29.15
N VAL A 480 -18.12 -8.60 29.48
CA VAL A 480 -17.02 -8.41 28.57
C VAL A 480 -16.96 -9.65 27.67
N VAL A 481 -17.03 -9.45 26.36
CA VAL A 481 -16.99 -10.52 25.36
C VAL A 481 -15.64 -10.55 24.63
N LYS A 482 -14.97 -9.38 24.55
CA LYS A 482 -13.66 -9.22 23.93
C LYS A 482 -12.85 -8.16 24.65
N SER A 483 -11.53 -8.34 24.70
CA SER A 483 -10.56 -7.30 25.06
C SER A 483 -9.46 -7.23 24.02
N THR A 484 -9.11 -6.04 23.57
CA THR A 484 -7.96 -5.80 22.69
C THR A 484 -6.93 -4.98 23.44
N ILE A 485 -5.68 -5.44 23.45
CA ILE A 485 -4.54 -4.73 24.03
C ILE A 485 -3.62 -4.31 22.89
N ASP A 486 -3.46 -3.02 22.73
CA ASP A 486 -2.56 -2.43 21.72
C ASP A 486 -1.36 -1.80 22.40
N GLY A 487 -0.18 -1.93 21.81
CA GLY A 487 1.00 -1.29 22.36
C GLY A 487 2.16 -1.21 21.37
N ARG A 488 3.15 -0.40 21.75
CA ARG A 488 4.41 -0.26 21.01
C ARG A 488 5.56 -0.01 21.98
N LEU A 489 6.74 -0.46 21.62
CA LEU A 489 7.97 -0.27 22.39
C LEU A 489 8.55 1.11 22.07
N ALA A 490 8.53 1.99 23.06
CA ALA A 490 8.96 3.37 22.91
C ALA A 490 10.45 3.58 23.24
N ALA A 491 10.99 2.91 24.27
CA ALA A 491 12.41 3.00 24.62
C ALA A 491 12.92 1.75 25.36
N VAL A 492 14.24 1.51 25.28
CA VAL A 492 14.98 0.51 26.06
C VAL A 492 16.29 1.13 26.52
N GLY A 493 16.37 1.52 27.81
CA GLY A 493 17.54 2.08 28.48
C GLY A 493 18.39 1.05 29.23
N ALA A 494 17.95 -0.20 29.28
CA ALA A 494 18.51 -1.24 30.11
C ALA A 494 19.80 -1.87 29.56
N SER A 495 20.71 -2.19 30.47
CA SER A 495 21.80 -3.13 30.22
C SER A 495 21.37 -4.58 30.40
N TYR A 496 20.36 -4.85 31.18
CA TYR A 496 19.74 -6.17 31.33
C TYR A 496 18.72 -6.39 30.21
N ARG A 497 18.37 -7.65 30.00
CA ARG A 497 17.38 -8.02 28.99
C ARG A 497 16.04 -8.30 29.67
N ASN A 498 15.02 -7.65 29.20
CA ASN A 498 13.69 -7.71 29.77
C ASN A 498 12.68 -8.28 28.77
N GLY A 499 11.84 -9.21 29.23
CA GLY A 499 10.62 -9.59 28.55
C GLY A 499 9.46 -8.72 29.02
N PHE A 500 8.34 -8.75 28.27
CA PHE A 500 7.11 -8.03 28.60
C PHE A 500 5.90 -8.94 28.46
N ALA A 501 5.02 -8.89 29.44
CA ALA A 501 3.78 -9.67 29.47
C ALA A 501 2.62 -8.88 30.10
N VAL A 502 1.40 -9.32 29.85
CA VAL A 502 0.20 -8.78 30.50
C VAL A 502 -0.57 -9.91 31.15
N ARG A 503 -0.80 -9.80 32.46
CA ARG A 503 -1.68 -10.67 33.22
C ARG A 503 -3.08 -10.05 33.32
N LEU A 504 -4.09 -10.88 33.15
CA LEU A 504 -5.49 -10.55 33.50
C LEU A 504 -5.83 -11.17 34.84
N PRO A 505 -5.73 -10.42 35.94
CA PRO A 505 -5.97 -10.95 37.28
C PRO A 505 -7.35 -11.58 37.41
N ASN A 506 -7.42 -12.73 38.06
CA ASN A 506 -8.64 -13.52 38.29
C ASN A 506 -9.31 -14.10 37.03
N LEU A 507 -8.73 -13.99 35.86
CA LEU A 507 -9.23 -14.63 34.63
C LEU A 507 -8.63 -16.04 34.50
N ASP A 508 -9.47 -17.06 34.62
CA ASP A 508 -9.06 -18.44 34.29
C ASP A 508 -8.69 -18.56 32.78
N PRO A 509 -7.50 -19.07 32.44
CA PRO A 509 -7.08 -19.21 31.04
C PRO A 509 -8.07 -20.00 30.17
N SER A 510 -8.84 -20.92 30.75
CA SER A 510 -9.87 -21.69 30.03
C SER A 510 -11.04 -20.86 29.50
N LEU A 511 -11.20 -19.63 30.01
CA LEU A 511 -12.21 -18.68 29.54
C LEU A 511 -11.73 -17.89 28.30
N VAL A 512 -10.47 -18.03 27.91
CA VAL A 512 -9.95 -17.48 26.67
C VAL A 512 -10.28 -18.44 25.53
N SER A 513 -10.98 -17.97 24.50
CA SER A 513 -11.24 -18.71 23.27
C SER A 513 -9.99 -18.68 22.40
N SER A 514 -9.06 -19.62 22.57
CA SER A 514 -7.78 -19.63 21.87
C SER A 514 -7.92 -19.68 20.33
N GLY A 515 -8.97 -20.33 19.82
CA GLY A 515 -9.24 -20.39 18.37
C GLY A 515 -9.79 -19.09 17.79
N ASN A 516 -10.24 -18.13 18.63
CA ASN A 516 -10.76 -16.83 18.20
C ASN A 516 -9.96 -15.66 18.84
N SER A 517 -8.83 -15.96 19.46
CA SER A 517 -7.90 -14.96 20.01
C SER A 517 -6.62 -14.98 19.21
N TYR A 518 -5.95 -13.84 19.13
CA TYR A 518 -4.75 -13.70 18.30
C TYR A 518 -3.74 -12.75 18.92
N MET A 519 -2.50 -12.84 18.44
CA MET A 519 -1.44 -11.85 18.67
C MET A 519 -0.86 -11.39 17.32
N LYS A 520 -0.53 -10.11 17.22
CA LYS A 520 0.19 -9.53 16.09
C LYS A 520 1.44 -8.81 16.58
N HIS A 521 2.53 -8.94 15.83
CA HIS A 521 3.73 -8.12 15.94
C HIS A 521 3.92 -7.34 14.65
N ASN A 522 4.02 -6.02 14.73
CA ASN A 522 4.14 -5.13 13.56
C ASN A 522 3.06 -5.41 12.49
N GLY A 523 1.82 -5.66 12.94
CA GLY A 523 0.68 -5.96 12.06
C GLY A 523 0.60 -7.41 11.56
N VAL A 524 1.63 -8.22 11.74
CA VAL A 524 1.68 -9.63 11.29
C VAL A 524 1.24 -10.56 12.41
N PHE A 525 0.38 -11.54 12.11
CA PHE A 525 -0.04 -12.55 13.07
C PHE A 525 1.15 -13.42 13.52
N THR A 526 1.18 -13.69 14.82
CA THR A 526 2.15 -14.56 15.48
C THR A 526 1.41 -15.56 16.37
N ASP A 527 2.10 -16.58 16.85
CA ASP A 527 1.52 -17.48 17.83
C ASP A 527 1.03 -16.72 19.04
N LEU A 528 -0.16 -17.07 19.53
CA LEU A 528 -0.70 -16.54 20.76
C LEU A 528 0.03 -17.20 21.94
N ASP A 529 0.93 -16.45 22.61
CA ASP A 529 1.70 -16.97 23.73
C ASP A 529 0.93 -16.74 25.05
N LEU A 530 -0.10 -17.57 25.27
CA LEU A 530 -0.82 -17.69 26.54
C LEU A 530 -0.07 -18.69 27.43
N GLU A 531 0.48 -18.21 28.55
CA GLU A 531 1.39 -18.98 29.40
C GLU A 531 0.67 -20.22 30.03
N ASP A 532 1.19 -21.40 29.73
CA ASP A 532 0.61 -22.68 30.16
C ASP A 532 0.75 -22.93 31.68
N GLY A 533 -0.24 -23.60 32.26
CA GLY A 533 -0.19 -24.10 33.63
C GLY A 533 -0.32 -23.03 34.73
N ARG A 534 -0.84 -21.84 34.38
CA ARG A 534 -1.13 -20.78 35.30
C ARG A 534 -2.59 -20.82 35.76
N SER A 535 -2.86 -20.28 36.94
CA SER A 535 -4.22 -20.10 37.41
C SER A 535 -4.91 -18.86 36.81
N GLU A 536 -4.13 -17.92 36.27
CA GLU A 536 -4.59 -16.68 35.65
C GLU A 536 -4.07 -16.56 34.24
N ALA A 537 -4.80 -15.92 33.32
CA ALA A 537 -4.38 -15.71 31.96
C ALA A 537 -3.23 -14.70 31.89
N ILE A 538 -2.09 -15.13 31.34
CA ILE A 538 -0.89 -14.33 31.16
C ILE A 538 -0.48 -14.44 29.68
N PHE A 539 -0.45 -13.31 29.00
CA PHE A 539 -0.04 -13.21 27.60
C PHE A 539 1.40 -12.68 27.54
N VAL A 540 2.32 -13.50 27.05
CA VAL A 540 3.72 -13.12 26.85
C VAL A 540 3.88 -12.46 25.49
N ILE A 541 4.13 -11.15 25.47
CA ILE A 541 4.26 -10.37 24.25
C ILE A 541 5.65 -10.53 23.66
N ALA A 542 6.68 -10.49 24.50
CA ALA A 542 8.05 -10.71 24.09
C ALA A 542 8.86 -11.30 25.27
N ASN A 543 9.60 -12.35 25.01
CA ASN A 543 10.55 -12.89 25.98
C ASN A 543 11.81 -12.00 26.11
N ASP A 544 12.06 -11.16 25.12
CA ASP A 544 13.19 -10.23 25.08
C ASP A 544 12.84 -9.02 24.22
N LEU A 545 12.66 -7.86 24.82
CA LEU A 545 12.37 -6.61 24.12
C LEU A 545 13.55 -6.14 23.26
N THR A 546 14.80 -6.45 23.68
CA THR A 546 16.01 -6.05 22.94
C THR A 546 16.09 -6.74 21.57
N GLU A 547 15.52 -7.93 21.42
CA GLU A 547 15.48 -8.65 20.13
C GLU A 547 14.46 -8.08 19.15
N LYS A 548 13.57 -7.21 19.61
CA LYS A 548 12.55 -6.57 18.79
C LYS A 548 13.03 -5.29 18.10
N ILE A 549 14.23 -4.83 18.44
CA ILE A 549 14.81 -3.58 17.95
C ILE A 549 16.20 -3.79 17.38
N SER A 550 16.64 -2.87 16.54
CA SER A 550 18.01 -2.75 16.06
C SER A 550 18.44 -1.29 16.19
N THR A 551 19.33 -1.00 17.14
CA THR A 551 19.76 0.37 17.40
C THR A 551 21.24 0.58 17.08
N GLY A 552 21.56 1.76 16.53
CA GLY A 552 22.92 2.25 16.36
C GLY A 552 23.45 3.00 17.59
N CYS A 553 22.61 3.20 18.61
CA CYS A 553 22.92 3.91 19.85
C CYS A 553 23.33 2.92 20.96
N THR A 554 23.81 3.46 22.09
CA THR A 554 24.11 2.63 23.26
C THR A 554 22.84 2.02 23.84
N PHE A 555 21.78 2.85 23.91
CA PHE A 555 20.44 2.47 24.33
C PHE A 555 19.41 3.04 23.35
N TYR A 556 18.28 2.37 23.22
CA TYR A 556 17.26 2.71 22.25
C TYR A 556 16.37 3.84 22.77
N ARG A 557 16.43 5.02 22.13
CA ARG A 557 15.54 6.18 22.37
C ARG A 557 15.53 6.72 23.82
N THR A 558 16.68 6.68 24.52
CA THR A 558 16.84 7.26 25.87
C THR A 558 17.77 8.48 25.91
N SER A 559 18.31 8.90 24.78
CA SER A 559 19.13 10.11 24.68
C SER A 559 18.71 10.97 23.49
N ASN A 560 18.78 12.30 23.63
CA ASN A 560 18.40 13.24 22.55
C ASN A 560 19.32 13.15 21.30
N GLY A 561 20.43 12.44 21.39
CA GLY A 561 21.32 12.10 20.26
C GLY A 561 20.91 10.83 19.51
N CYS A 562 19.93 10.10 20.01
CA CYS A 562 19.46 8.83 19.45
C CYS A 562 17.96 8.95 19.13
N LYS A 563 17.63 9.57 17.99
CA LYS A 563 16.28 9.71 17.48
C LYS A 563 16.06 8.68 16.36
N GLU A 564 15.68 7.49 16.74
CA GLU A 564 15.35 6.39 15.84
C GLU A 564 13.81 6.25 15.76
N ASP A 565 13.32 5.72 14.64
CA ASP A 565 11.90 5.42 14.49
C ASP A 565 11.48 4.26 15.40
N GLU A 566 10.22 4.17 15.75
CA GLU A 566 9.67 3.04 16.48
C GLU A 566 9.70 1.78 15.62
N GLN A 567 10.14 0.65 16.20
CA GLN A 567 10.44 -0.57 15.46
C GLN A 567 9.56 -1.76 15.84
N PHE A 568 8.88 -1.68 16.97
CA PHE A 568 8.07 -2.78 17.45
C PHE A 568 6.72 -2.32 17.98
N SER A 569 5.66 -2.90 17.44
CA SER A 569 4.29 -2.77 17.92
C SER A 569 3.68 -4.16 18.12
N PHE A 570 2.68 -4.23 19.00
CA PHE A 570 1.93 -5.46 19.23
C PHE A 570 0.45 -5.19 19.39
N GLN A 571 -0.36 -6.20 19.09
CA GLN A 571 -1.79 -6.22 19.36
C GLN A 571 -2.17 -7.62 19.83
N ILE A 572 -2.96 -7.70 20.89
CA ILE A 572 -3.56 -8.96 21.36
C ILE A 572 -5.07 -8.80 21.29
N GLY A 573 -5.74 -9.63 20.50
CA GLY A 573 -7.19 -9.79 20.50
C GLY A 573 -7.58 -10.97 21.38
N ILE A 574 -8.26 -10.71 22.49
CA ILE A 574 -8.67 -11.72 23.48
C ILE A 574 -10.18 -11.88 23.38
N THR A 575 -10.64 -12.93 22.72
CA THR A 575 -12.06 -13.31 22.68
C THR A 575 -12.37 -14.26 23.81
N LEU A 576 -13.44 -13.99 24.55
CA LEU A 576 -13.84 -14.80 25.70
C LEU A 576 -14.79 -15.93 25.29
N ALA A 577 -14.64 -17.09 25.93
CA ALA A 577 -15.45 -18.27 25.66
C ALA A 577 -16.92 -18.09 26.06
N GLY A 578 -17.82 -18.71 25.31
CA GLY A 578 -19.27 -18.63 25.52
C GLY A 578 -19.80 -17.20 25.33
N ASP A 579 -20.64 -16.72 26.26
CA ASP A 579 -21.23 -15.37 26.17
C ASP A 579 -20.39 -14.31 26.91
N GLY A 580 -19.10 -14.57 27.17
CA GLY A 580 -18.21 -13.64 27.88
C GLY A 580 -18.28 -13.72 29.41
N VAL A 581 -17.54 -12.81 30.07
CA VAL A 581 -17.38 -12.73 31.52
C VAL A 581 -18.14 -11.51 32.08
N SER A 582 -18.93 -11.69 33.14
CA SER A 582 -19.66 -10.60 33.80
C SER A 582 -18.73 -9.48 34.24
N THR A 583 -19.09 -8.22 33.97
CA THR A 583 -18.32 -7.04 34.41
C THR A 583 -18.05 -6.99 35.91
N GLY A 584 -18.91 -7.60 36.75
CA GLY A 584 -18.68 -7.69 38.18
C GLY A 584 -17.63 -8.74 38.59
N SER A 585 -17.21 -9.60 37.69
CA SER A 585 -16.16 -10.62 37.90
C SER A 585 -14.95 -10.41 36.97
N TRP A 586 -15.00 -9.40 36.11
CA TRP A 586 -13.93 -9.04 35.20
C TRP A 586 -12.90 -8.19 35.94
N THR A 587 -11.65 -8.25 35.46
CA THR A 587 -10.56 -7.42 36.01
C THR A 587 -10.66 -5.97 35.52
N ASP A 588 -10.31 -5.02 36.38
CA ASP A 588 -10.30 -3.61 36.00
C ASP A 588 -9.09 -3.28 35.13
N MET A 589 -9.28 -2.38 34.15
CA MET A 589 -8.17 -1.80 33.39
C MET A 589 -7.31 -0.89 34.29
N PRO A 590 -5.99 -0.85 34.14
CA PRO A 590 -5.20 -1.31 32.96
C PRO A 590 -4.79 -2.78 32.99
N TYR A 591 -5.40 -3.68 33.71
CA TYR A 591 -4.94 -5.03 34.01
C TYR A 591 -3.59 -5.01 34.75
N ASP A 592 -2.71 -5.95 34.48
CA ASP A 592 -1.40 -6.01 35.12
C ASP A 592 -0.30 -6.25 34.08
N PRO A 593 0.13 -5.19 33.36
CA PRO A 593 1.31 -5.25 32.50
C PRO A 593 2.59 -5.28 33.37
N PHE A 594 3.55 -6.12 33.01
CA PHE A 594 4.79 -6.27 33.78
C PHE A 594 5.97 -6.67 32.90
N ILE A 595 7.19 -6.34 33.38
CA ILE A 595 8.44 -6.85 32.82
C ILE A 595 8.96 -8.03 33.65
N PHE A 596 9.74 -8.88 33.00
CA PHE A 596 10.42 -10.01 33.64
C PHE A 596 11.82 -10.22 33.03
N ALA A 597 12.72 -10.85 33.77
CA ALA A 597 14.05 -11.13 33.25
C ALA A 597 14.00 -12.10 32.06
N THR A 598 14.67 -11.78 30.97
CA THR A 598 14.77 -12.66 29.81
C THR A 598 15.33 -14.04 30.19
N PRO A 599 14.67 -15.15 29.84
CA PRO A 599 15.14 -16.48 30.18
C PRO A 599 16.55 -16.76 29.64
N GLY A 600 17.43 -17.31 30.50
CA GLY A 600 18.79 -17.67 30.14
C GLY A 600 19.82 -16.53 30.20
N TYR A 601 19.41 -15.32 30.57
CA TYR A 601 20.28 -14.15 30.71
C TYR A 601 20.50 -13.74 32.16
N TYR A 602 21.68 -13.17 32.46
CA TYR A 602 22.03 -12.59 33.75
C TYR A 602 21.23 -11.31 34.01
N HIS A 603 20.78 -11.12 35.26
CA HIS A 603 19.89 -10.01 35.62
C HIS A 603 20.24 -9.38 36.99
N GLY A 604 21.53 -9.25 37.33
CA GLY A 604 21.97 -8.51 38.49
C GLY A 604 22.68 -9.36 39.56
N GLU A 605 23.42 -8.68 40.45
CA GLU A 605 24.10 -9.29 41.58
C GLU A 605 23.12 -9.68 42.67
N ASN A 606 23.42 -10.74 43.40
CA ASN A 606 22.60 -11.28 44.48
C ASN A 606 21.23 -11.83 44.09
N LEU A 607 20.98 -11.95 42.76
CA LEU A 607 19.84 -12.65 42.20
C LEU A 607 20.28 -14.05 41.69
N PRO A 608 19.35 -14.98 41.43
CA PRO A 608 19.68 -16.20 40.69
C PRO A 608 20.41 -15.87 39.39
N LEU A 609 21.35 -16.70 38.96
CA LEU A 609 22.20 -16.42 37.77
C LEU A 609 21.41 -16.11 36.51
N HIS A 610 20.28 -16.79 36.31
CA HIS A 610 19.38 -16.62 35.21
C HIS A 610 17.92 -16.71 35.75
N PRO A 611 17.40 -15.64 36.36
CA PRO A 611 16.13 -15.73 37.09
C PRO A 611 14.93 -16.01 36.17
N GLY A 612 14.93 -15.50 34.94
CA GLY A 612 13.80 -15.64 34.03
C GLY A 612 12.50 -15.16 34.71
N ARG A 613 11.41 -15.93 34.56
CA ARG A 613 10.10 -15.62 35.13
C ARG A 613 10.05 -15.63 36.68
N SER A 614 11.11 -16.05 37.39
CA SER A 614 11.15 -15.92 38.85
C SER A 614 11.47 -14.51 39.34
N TRP A 615 11.82 -13.59 38.42
CA TRP A 615 11.99 -12.16 38.67
C TRP A 615 11.03 -11.37 37.79
N GLU A 616 10.24 -10.50 38.42
CA GLU A 616 9.21 -9.68 37.76
C GLU A 616 9.17 -8.29 38.40
N VAL A 617 8.76 -7.27 37.63
CA VAL A 617 8.40 -5.94 38.14
C VAL A 617 7.03 -5.57 37.61
N HIS A 618 6.11 -5.37 38.51
CA HIS A 618 4.72 -5.01 38.27
C HIS A 618 4.44 -3.55 38.63
N LEU A 619 3.28 -3.06 38.22
CA LEU A 619 2.78 -1.79 38.70
C LEU A 619 2.65 -1.80 40.25
N PRO A 620 2.77 -0.65 40.91
CA PRO A 620 2.68 -0.57 42.41
C PRO A 620 1.46 -1.29 42.96
N ASP A 621 1.70 -2.05 44.01
CA ASP A 621 0.67 -2.82 44.76
C ASP A 621 -0.02 -3.96 43.96
N GLN A 622 0.46 -4.26 42.76
CA GLN A 622 0.12 -5.49 42.05
C GLN A 622 0.95 -6.65 42.59
N ALA A 623 0.29 -7.73 43.02
CA ALA A 623 1.01 -8.93 43.46
C ALA A 623 1.69 -9.59 42.26
N PRO A 624 2.90 -10.14 42.41
CA PRO A 624 3.56 -10.86 41.33
C PRO A 624 2.80 -12.14 40.94
N THR A 625 3.20 -12.72 39.78
CA THR A 625 2.59 -13.97 39.32
C THR A 625 3.04 -15.19 40.15
N GLU A 626 2.43 -16.35 39.91
CA GLU A 626 2.85 -17.63 40.50
C GLU A 626 4.27 -18.07 40.15
N ALA A 627 4.84 -17.47 39.08
CA ALA A 627 6.20 -17.77 38.65
C ALA A 627 7.27 -17.07 39.52
N PHE A 628 6.90 -15.98 40.18
CA PHE A 628 7.82 -15.17 40.96
C PHE A 628 8.33 -15.89 42.19
N ASP A 629 9.65 -15.77 42.50
CA ASP A 629 10.25 -16.37 43.68
C ASP A 629 10.17 -15.45 44.89
N THR A 630 9.04 -15.52 45.59
CA THR A 630 8.82 -14.72 46.81
C THR A 630 9.83 -14.97 47.91
N THR A 631 10.39 -16.20 47.99
CA THR A 631 11.30 -16.61 49.06
C THR A 631 12.68 -15.97 48.90
N ASN A 632 13.20 -15.99 47.68
CA ASN A 632 14.54 -15.43 47.41
C ASN A 632 14.53 -13.92 47.22
N LEU A 633 13.37 -13.33 46.92
CA LEU A 633 13.29 -11.91 46.54
C LEU A 633 12.68 -11.06 47.65
N PHE A 634 11.44 -11.28 48.07
CA PHE A 634 10.84 -10.47 49.11
C PHE A 634 11.36 -10.81 50.53
N GLU A 635 11.48 -12.10 50.87
CA GLU A 635 11.92 -12.53 52.20
C GLU A 635 13.44 -12.34 52.44
N ALA A 636 14.21 -12.21 51.39
CA ALA A 636 15.67 -11.99 51.48
C ALA A 636 16.04 -10.60 52.00
N GLY A 637 15.12 -9.61 51.94
CA GLY A 637 15.39 -8.24 52.38
C GLY A 637 16.48 -7.55 51.56
N LEU A 638 16.48 -7.77 50.23
CA LEU A 638 17.47 -7.23 49.31
C LEU A 638 17.13 -5.78 48.91
N GLY A 639 18.17 -4.98 48.70
CA GLY A 639 18.05 -3.63 48.15
C GLY A 639 17.26 -2.67 49.05
N VAL A 640 16.42 -1.85 48.47
CA VAL A 640 15.57 -0.84 49.14
C VAL A 640 14.06 -1.12 49.00
N ASP A 641 13.72 -2.27 48.47
CA ASP A 641 12.33 -2.71 48.37
C ASP A 641 11.69 -2.93 49.74
N ASP A 642 10.48 -2.45 49.93
CA ASP A 642 9.69 -2.59 51.14
C ASP A 642 8.36 -3.36 50.89
N SER A 643 8.41 -4.26 49.89
CA SER A 643 7.26 -5.13 49.58
C SER A 643 6.90 -6.00 50.78
N ASN A 644 5.60 -6.04 51.09
CA ASN A 644 5.07 -6.85 52.14
C ASN A 644 3.74 -7.51 51.74
N PRO A 645 3.78 -8.78 51.31
CA PRO A 645 2.61 -9.50 50.87
C PRO A 645 1.45 -9.50 51.87
N SER A 646 1.77 -9.41 53.19
CA SER A 646 0.72 -9.42 54.25
C SER A 646 -0.11 -8.13 54.29
N THR A 647 0.41 -7.04 53.71
CA THR A 647 -0.30 -5.73 53.67
C THR A 647 -0.73 -5.37 52.24
N GLY A 648 -0.41 -6.20 51.26
CA GLY A 648 -0.68 -5.91 49.83
C GLY A 648 0.22 -4.83 49.23
N LYS A 649 1.38 -4.52 49.86
CA LYS A 649 2.38 -3.59 49.36
C LYS A 649 3.38 -4.34 48.49
N TYR A 650 3.50 -3.92 47.26
CA TYR A 650 4.43 -4.54 46.29
C TYR A 650 5.15 -3.50 45.47
N PHE A 651 6.41 -3.78 45.10
CA PHE A 651 7.26 -3.02 44.20
C PHE A 651 7.35 -1.52 44.51
N LYS A 652 7.50 -1.21 45.80
CA LYS A 652 7.70 0.14 46.32
C LYS A 652 8.72 0.16 47.45
N THR A 653 9.46 1.27 47.54
CA THR A 653 10.33 1.55 48.69
C THR A 653 9.50 1.87 49.96
N ALA A 654 10.17 2.06 51.12
CA ALA A 654 9.53 2.53 52.35
C ALA A 654 8.85 3.87 52.15
N GLU A 655 9.35 4.74 51.33
CA GLU A 655 8.82 6.05 50.96
C GLU A 655 7.85 6.00 49.78
N ASN A 656 7.37 4.81 49.36
CA ASN A 656 6.45 4.57 48.25
C ASN A 656 7.00 4.89 46.84
N HIS A 657 8.31 5.02 46.65
CA HIS A 657 8.89 5.15 45.31
C HIS A 657 8.75 3.83 44.55
N PRO A 658 8.09 3.80 43.38
CA PRO A 658 7.81 2.57 42.64
C PRO A 658 8.94 2.21 41.64
N TRP A 659 8.95 0.97 41.14
CA TRP A 659 9.79 0.53 40.02
C TRP A 659 9.02 0.44 38.69
N ALA A 660 7.75 0.76 38.70
CA ALA A 660 6.94 0.85 37.48
C ALA A 660 5.94 1.99 37.60
N LEU A 661 5.68 2.64 36.51
CA LEU A 661 4.73 3.75 36.37
C LEU A 661 3.78 3.51 35.20
N ILE A 662 2.57 4.02 35.36
CA ILE A 662 1.65 4.21 34.26
C ILE A 662 1.20 5.68 34.24
N VAL A 663 1.46 6.36 33.13
CA VAL A 663 1.12 7.77 32.97
C VAL A 663 0.03 7.88 31.90
N THR A 664 -1.13 8.41 32.29
CA THR A 664 -2.24 8.68 31.39
C THR A 664 -2.29 10.17 31.12
N SER A 665 -1.84 10.59 29.97
CA SER A 665 -1.83 11.99 29.52
C SER A 665 -2.46 12.10 28.14
N ASP A 666 -2.95 13.29 27.76
CA ASP A 666 -3.48 13.54 26.41
C ASP A 666 -2.39 13.48 25.36
N ASP A 667 -1.15 13.87 25.72
CA ASP A 667 0.04 13.72 24.92
C ASP A 667 0.90 12.58 25.47
N GLU A 668 1.75 12.00 24.62
CA GLU A 668 2.71 10.97 25.05
C GLU A 668 3.67 11.54 26.10
N TRP A 669 3.83 10.80 27.22
CA TRP A 669 4.74 11.23 28.25
C TRP A 669 6.20 11.12 27.78
N GLU A 670 6.98 12.15 28.01
CA GLU A 670 8.41 12.24 27.69
C GLU A 670 9.23 11.67 28.85
N TRP A 671 9.76 10.47 28.75
CA TRP A 671 10.55 9.82 29.81
C TRP A 671 11.89 10.52 30.07
N PRO A 672 12.47 10.40 31.28
CA PRO A 672 13.77 10.96 31.60
C PRO A 672 14.87 10.48 30.63
N LEU A 673 15.89 11.32 30.41
CA LEU A 673 17.09 10.87 29.71
C LEU A 673 17.84 9.83 30.51
N GLU A 674 18.60 9.01 29.82
CA GLU A 674 19.49 8.01 30.38
C GLU A 674 20.37 8.56 31.52
N TYR A 675 20.38 7.89 32.65
CA TYR A 675 21.04 8.28 33.91
C TYR A 675 20.49 9.55 34.56
N VAL A 676 19.32 10.00 34.23
CA VAL A 676 18.67 11.16 34.86
C VAL A 676 17.53 10.67 35.77
N ASP A 677 17.77 10.66 37.09
CA ASP A 677 16.75 10.29 38.10
C ASP A 677 15.44 11.06 37.82
N ILE A 678 14.31 10.32 37.84
CA ILE A 678 12.98 10.87 37.56
C ILE A 678 12.64 12.09 38.43
N VAL A 679 13.13 12.13 39.68
CA VAL A 679 12.92 13.28 40.57
C VAL A 679 13.67 14.53 40.06
N THR A 680 14.74 14.35 39.27
CA THR A 680 15.46 15.45 38.61
C THR A 680 14.71 15.90 37.36
N ALA A 681 14.22 14.96 36.58
CA ALA A 681 13.47 15.26 35.34
C ALA A 681 12.07 15.82 35.66
N TYR A 682 11.46 15.36 36.73
CA TYR A 682 10.12 15.74 37.19
C TYR A 682 10.12 16.01 38.69
N PRO A 683 10.46 17.23 39.14
CA PRO A 683 10.64 17.53 40.56
C PRO A 683 9.41 17.28 41.44
N GLU A 684 8.22 17.39 40.88
CA GLU A 684 6.95 17.16 41.62
C GLU A 684 6.64 15.67 41.82
N PHE A 685 7.33 14.77 41.10
CA PHE A 685 7.16 13.32 41.19
C PHE A 685 7.46 12.80 42.59
N LYS A 686 8.46 13.37 43.28
CA LYS A 686 8.81 12.94 44.63
C LYS A 686 7.62 13.05 45.60
N GLU A 687 6.97 14.21 45.65
CA GLU A 687 5.82 14.43 46.54
C GLU A 687 4.61 13.59 46.14
N TYR A 688 4.40 13.41 44.82
CA TYR A 688 3.40 12.49 44.31
C TYR A 688 3.62 11.06 44.83
N ALA A 689 4.83 10.52 44.63
CA ALA A 689 5.14 9.14 45.07
C ALA A 689 5.06 8.96 46.58
N GLU A 690 5.71 9.88 47.34
CA GLU A 690 5.71 9.83 48.81
C GLU A 690 4.31 9.95 49.43
N SER A 691 3.37 10.66 48.80
CA SER A 691 1.98 10.74 49.20
C SER A 691 1.14 9.52 48.84
N GLY A 692 1.70 8.56 48.08
CA GLY A 692 0.93 7.44 47.54
C GLY A 692 -0.01 7.82 46.39
N GLY A 693 0.30 8.93 45.67
CA GLY A 693 -0.51 9.43 44.56
C GLY A 693 -1.56 10.46 44.91
N ASP A 694 -1.65 10.87 46.21
CA ASP A 694 -2.69 11.79 46.67
C ASP A 694 -2.42 13.26 46.32
N THR A 695 -1.14 13.65 46.15
CA THR A 695 -0.73 15.04 45.82
C THR A 695 0.01 15.07 44.51
N ASN A 696 0.09 16.25 43.88
CA ASN A 696 0.80 16.47 42.60
C ASN A 696 0.43 15.46 41.51
N GLN A 697 -0.84 15.12 41.38
CA GLN A 697 -1.35 14.11 40.43
C GLN A 697 -1.02 14.45 38.95
N THR A 698 -0.67 15.71 38.69
CA THR A 698 -0.25 16.19 37.35
C THR A 698 1.27 16.40 37.25
N TRP A 699 2.07 15.76 38.10
CA TRP A 699 3.54 15.91 38.18
C TRP A 699 4.23 15.78 36.82
N TYR A 700 3.70 14.95 35.93
CA TYR A 700 4.23 14.71 34.57
C TYR A 700 4.07 15.90 33.64
N GLN A 701 3.28 16.91 34.00
CA GLN A 701 3.10 18.15 33.24
C GLN A 701 4.13 19.24 33.59
N SER A 702 4.97 19.02 34.61
CA SER A 702 5.93 19.97 35.13
C SER A 702 7.38 19.47 34.99
N PRO A 703 7.85 19.15 33.75
CA PRO A 703 9.22 18.64 33.55
C PRO A 703 10.28 19.73 33.73
N ALA A 704 11.48 19.33 34.17
CA ALA A 704 12.67 20.18 34.12
C ALA A 704 13.23 20.27 32.70
N ASP A 705 13.80 21.44 32.36
CA ASP A 705 14.37 21.70 31.03
C ASP A 705 15.56 20.74 30.71
N ASN A 706 15.57 20.17 29.50
CA ASN A 706 16.62 19.34 28.95
C ASN A 706 16.96 18.07 29.77
N GLN A 707 16.02 17.56 30.56
CA GLN A 707 16.19 16.35 31.38
C GLN A 707 15.37 15.15 30.86
N ARG A 708 14.63 15.30 29.79
CA ARG A 708 13.76 14.31 29.20
C ARG A 708 14.09 14.04 27.75
N TYR A 709 13.72 12.88 27.29
CA TYR A 709 13.74 12.51 25.88
C TYR A 709 12.57 13.20 25.16
N GLU A 710 12.87 13.85 24.04
CA GLU A 710 11.90 14.49 23.16
C GLU A 710 11.84 13.63 21.88
N PRO A 711 10.79 12.82 21.65
CA PRO A 711 10.67 11.87 20.53
C PRO A 711 10.64 12.49 19.14
#